data_f2afe7ae1c96066a7a125f59a745f8e2
#
_entry.id   f2afe7ae1c96066a7a125f59a745f8e2
#
_cell.length_a   1.000
_cell.length_b   1.000
_cell.length_c   1.000
_cell.angle_alpha   90.00
_cell.angle_beta   90.00
_cell.angle_gamma   90.00
#
_symmetry.space_group_name_H-M   'P 1'
#
loop_
_entity.id
_entity.type
_entity.pdbx_description
1 polymer ?
#
loop_
_entity_poly.entity_id
_entity_poly.type
_entity_poly.pdbx_seq_one_letter_code
_entity_poly.pdbx_strand_id
1 'polypeptide(L)'
;MRELKRIFLSPARLLLLGGLLLACIMLYLAEDVHNPGFYRRYEQTLAYYRAHPRRSAAEEMDRELAHIQTLALLWRWDHGDDVSEFTAEELSMYYGEDFDLRLQTGELQIPDSAMTYLFRRQEVLQSLRDLVQYQWDYPEYLNTVHQNAAQMAAMSVFSGQSGFSAKNIEKTDQDFPTQVRLRLDNNLALEHLVSDQLGTSCLLVYVLAVVLAFLDERRRGLWTLIHAAPRGRAGLALCRAGILLLAAALGTLVIFGGKFVAISLRCGGWGDLSRTVQSSPAFRNCPDVMTVGAFLRRFFLLKVAGAWLAGLIVWAILQGVHHLPLAIAAAAVLLGAEYGCYRLIPDSYSLVILRYANLFALVDLPALSLHYLNVNLFGEPVRGTMLTLGLMPPLALLALGANLLLAARKKPVSRENPVLSLLDRLRRPVSRLVGRLGLLGQELYKLLWLQKGLAVLLAVGVFCFAALEAPYPDTELYNTRIAGLSASMAGPITQDTLERIDEKLTTYAAWEQTEAVRAQTELLRELKAKVKQSLAKGDGAWLIAQAGPAALMSRQSTAQGRKNGLILLLALCLLLSGLFAAEPQNRITLLLRGSPGGRGRLLRTKLLAALVATGLLWLLFSLGELRAIVATYGPLPLRAPLCSMDCFAAWPAGISLGAGVLGYLLLRLLGLLAAAMGVLLISALCTRINTAMLAACAALVLPAALSYMGLGLFDSLSAARLLSPMACGPWTWPLAAAWILAAGWVLSRLWDRHPVQSRARG
;
A
#
# COMPACT_ATOMS: atom_id res chain seq x y z
N MET A 1 35.56 -14.83 -8.70
CA MET A 1 35.66 -15.02 -7.25
C MET A 1 35.76 -13.71 -6.47
N ARG A 2 36.74 -12.79 -6.73
CA ARG A 2 36.89 -11.53 -5.98
C ARG A 2 35.69 -10.58 -6.11
N GLU A 3 35.15 -10.40 -7.33
CA GLU A 3 33.94 -9.60 -7.57
C GLU A 3 32.69 -10.19 -6.85
N LEU A 4 32.55 -11.49 -6.87
CA LEU A 4 31.46 -12.20 -6.23
C LEU A 4 31.50 -12.01 -4.69
N LYS A 5 32.70 -12.14 -4.07
CA LYS A 5 32.90 -11.85 -2.66
C LYS A 5 32.60 -10.38 -2.32
N ARG A 6 33.06 -9.44 -3.16
CA ARG A 6 32.85 -8.00 -2.98
C ARG A 6 31.34 -7.65 -2.97
N ILE A 7 30.55 -8.31 -3.80
CA ILE A 7 29.13 -8.01 -3.97
C ILE A 7 28.28 -8.75 -2.94
N PHE A 8 28.42 -10.06 -2.80
CA PHE A 8 27.54 -10.85 -1.94
C PHE A 8 27.94 -10.86 -0.47
N LEU A 9 29.25 -10.85 -0.15
CA LEU A 9 29.72 -10.89 1.23
C LEU A 9 29.90 -9.50 1.85
N SER A 10 29.42 -8.42 1.22
CA SER A 10 29.42 -7.13 1.88
C SER A 10 28.34 -7.09 2.98
N PRO A 11 28.70 -6.76 4.24
CA PRO A 11 27.76 -6.79 5.35
C PRO A 11 26.53 -5.89 5.09
N ALA A 12 26.72 -4.76 4.43
CA ALA A 12 25.62 -3.85 4.10
C ALA A 12 24.56 -4.47 3.18
N ARG A 13 24.95 -5.32 2.23
CA ARG A 13 23.98 -5.94 1.29
C ARG A 13 23.33 -7.18 1.87
N LEU A 14 24.06 -7.91 2.71
CA LEU A 14 23.46 -9.00 3.49
C LEU A 14 22.41 -8.45 4.48
N LEU A 15 22.74 -7.35 5.17
CA LEU A 15 21.80 -6.65 6.05
C LEU A 15 20.60 -6.08 5.27
N LEU A 16 20.81 -5.54 4.07
CA LEU A 16 19.74 -5.07 3.21
C LEU A 16 18.81 -6.22 2.81
N LEU A 17 19.36 -7.34 2.33
CA LEU A 17 18.55 -8.50 1.93
C LEU A 17 17.79 -9.09 3.11
N GLY A 18 18.45 -9.26 4.26
CA GLY A 18 17.80 -9.72 5.50
C GLY A 18 16.74 -8.74 6.00
N GLY A 19 17.00 -7.43 5.93
CA GLY A 19 16.03 -6.38 6.29
C GLY A 19 14.82 -6.34 5.36
N LEU A 20 15.02 -6.53 4.06
CA LEU A 20 13.93 -6.62 3.09
C LEU A 20 13.08 -7.87 3.30
N LEU A 21 13.72 -9.02 3.57
CA LEU A 21 13.00 -10.26 3.93
C LEU A 21 12.18 -10.06 5.21
N LEU A 22 12.81 -9.51 6.24
CA LEU A 22 12.14 -9.23 7.51
C LEU A 22 10.95 -8.31 7.30
N ALA A 23 11.12 -7.22 6.55
CA ALA A 23 10.03 -6.29 6.22
C ALA A 23 8.88 -6.98 5.47
N CYS A 24 9.20 -7.84 4.48
CA CYS A 24 8.18 -8.60 3.74
C CYS A 24 7.39 -9.54 4.64
N ILE A 25 8.07 -10.31 5.51
CA ILE A 25 7.41 -11.25 6.42
C ILE A 25 6.60 -10.50 7.46
N MET A 26 7.17 -9.43 8.01
CA MET A 26 6.53 -8.64 9.06
C MET A 26 5.27 -7.94 8.58
N LEU A 27 5.30 -7.31 7.40
CA LEU A 27 4.12 -6.68 6.81
C LEU A 27 3.06 -7.72 6.44
N TYR A 28 3.46 -8.88 5.92
CA TYR A 28 2.55 -9.99 5.67
C TYR A 28 1.84 -10.50 6.94
N LEU A 29 2.58 -10.61 8.05
CA LEU A 29 2.01 -11.02 9.32
C LEU A 29 1.11 -9.94 9.95
N ALA A 30 1.37 -8.67 9.63
CA ALA A 30 0.59 -7.53 10.15
C ALA A 30 -0.79 -7.36 9.48
N GLU A 31 -0.98 -7.87 8.27
CA GLU A 31 -2.26 -7.78 7.56
C GLU A 31 -3.42 -8.50 8.26
N ASP A 32 -3.15 -9.39 9.22
CA ASP A 32 -4.13 -10.32 9.79
C ASP A 32 -4.41 -10.13 11.29
N VAL A 33 -4.33 -8.91 11.77
CA VAL A 33 -4.59 -8.61 13.20
C VAL A 33 -6.07 -8.78 13.57
N HIS A 34 -6.99 -8.75 12.59
CA HIS A 34 -8.44 -8.68 12.84
C HIS A 34 -9.06 -10.04 13.23
N ASN A 35 -8.56 -11.16 12.72
CA ASN A 35 -9.11 -12.50 13.05
C ASN A 35 -8.01 -13.50 13.42
N PRO A 36 -7.48 -13.45 14.64
CA PRO A 36 -6.43 -14.37 15.08
C PRO A 36 -6.93 -15.82 15.03
N GLY A 37 -6.18 -16.66 14.31
CA GLY A 37 -6.47 -18.08 14.15
C GLY A 37 -7.43 -18.43 13.02
N PHE A 38 -7.78 -17.48 12.12
CA PHE A 38 -8.60 -17.73 10.92
C PHE A 38 -8.08 -18.92 10.10
N TYR A 39 -6.83 -18.89 9.70
CA TYR A 39 -6.24 -19.93 8.83
C TYR A 39 -6.27 -21.32 9.44
N ARG A 40 -6.05 -21.43 10.75
CA ARG A 40 -6.12 -22.71 11.45
C ARG A 40 -7.57 -23.24 11.46
N ARG A 41 -8.53 -22.39 11.74
CA ARG A 41 -9.96 -22.76 11.71
C ARG A 41 -10.40 -23.10 10.29
N TYR A 42 -9.95 -22.32 9.31
CA TYR A 42 -10.22 -22.56 7.89
C TYR A 42 -9.74 -23.95 7.46
N GLU A 43 -8.48 -24.32 7.76
CA GLU A 43 -7.94 -25.63 7.40
C GLU A 43 -8.67 -26.78 8.11
N GLN A 44 -9.01 -26.63 9.39
CA GLN A 44 -9.77 -27.63 10.14
C GLN A 44 -11.16 -27.83 9.55
N THR A 45 -11.87 -26.75 9.21
CA THR A 45 -13.20 -26.80 8.62
C THR A 45 -13.13 -27.37 7.20
N LEU A 46 -12.16 -26.94 6.41
CA LEU A 46 -11.91 -27.46 5.06
C LEU A 46 -11.60 -28.97 5.08
N ALA A 47 -10.80 -29.43 6.03
CA ALA A 47 -10.49 -30.87 6.19
C ALA A 47 -11.74 -31.70 6.45
N TYR A 48 -12.67 -31.18 7.25
CA TYR A 48 -13.97 -31.80 7.47
C TYR A 48 -14.77 -31.90 6.15
N TYR A 49 -14.93 -30.80 5.42
CA TYR A 49 -15.75 -30.78 4.20
C TYR A 49 -15.10 -31.44 2.98
N ARG A 50 -13.78 -31.65 2.95
CA ARG A 50 -13.11 -32.45 1.91
C ARG A 50 -13.64 -33.89 1.83
N ALA A 51 -14.08 -34.45 2.95
CA ALA A 51 -14.59 -35.79 3.03
C ALA A 51 -16.05 -35.95 2.57
N HIS A 52 -16.78 -34.81 2.41
CA HIS A 52 -18.19 -34.82 2.08
C HIS A 52 -18.45 -34.52 0.59
N PRO A 53 -19.57 -35.06 0.00
CA PRO A 53 -20.00 -34.61 -1.32
C PRO A 53 -20.23 -33.10 -1.35
N ARG A 54 -19.80 -32.42 -2.42
CA ARG A 54 -19.86 -30.94 -2.51
C ARG A 54 -21.24 -30.37 -2.25
N ARG A 55 -22.28 -31.01 -2.74
CA ARG A 55 -23.67 -30.54 -2.55
C ARG A 55 -24.11 -30.60 -1.09
N SER A 56 -23.87 -31.70 -0.42
CA SER A 56 -24.20 -31.83 1.01
C SER A 56 -23.35 -30.89 1.89
N ALA A 57 -22.10 -30.67 1.53
CA ALA A 57 -21.25 -29.70 2.19
C ALA A 57 -21.76 -28.27 2.08
N ALA A 58 -22.23 -27.86 0.87
CA ALA A 58 -22.81 -26.54 0.66
C ALA A 58 -24.11 -26.36 1.48
N GLU A 59 -25.02 -27.34 1.43
CA GLU A 59 -26.28 -27.31 2.17
C GLU A 59 -26.08 -27.29 3.69
N GLU A 60 -25.03 -27.95 4.19
CA GLU A 60 -24.67 -27.93 5.60
C GLU A 60 -24.07 -26.59 6.03
N MET A 61 -23.18 -26.01 5.20
CA MET A 61 -22.63 -24.67 5.43
C MET A 61 -23.73 -23.62 5.42
N ASP A 62 -24.68 -23.69 4.48
CA ASP A 62 -25.80 -22.74 4.38
C ASP A 62 -26.69 -22.80 5.62
N ARG A 63 -26.97 -24.02 6.13
CA ARG A 63 -27.73 -24.20 7.39
C ARG A 63 -26.97 -23.66 8.60
N GLU A 64 -25.66 -23.92 8.69
CA GLU A 64 -24.86 -23.39 9.79
C GLU A 64 -24.75 -21.85 9.73
N LEU A 65 -24.59 -21.28 8.53
CA LEU A 65 -24.57 -19.82 8.33
C LEU A 65 -25.91 -19.18 8.71
N ALA A 66 -27.05 -19.76 8.29
CA ALA A 66 -28.38 -19.27 8.66
C ALA A 66 -28.56 -19.32 10.19
N HIS A 67 -28.13 -20.40 10.83
CA HIS A 67 -28.20 -20.51 12.29
C HIS A 67 -27.34 -19.44 13.00
N ILE A 68 -26.12 -19.19 12.53
CA ILE A 68 -25.27 -18.14 13.10
C ILE A 68 -25.89 -16.76 12.90
N GLN A 69 -26.50 -16.49 11.75
CA GLN A 69 -27.19 -15.23 11.47
C GLN A 69 -28.37 -15.05 12.44
N THR A 70 -29.16 -16.08 12.67
CA THR A 70 -30.27 -16.06 13.64
C THR A 70 -29.78 -15.77 15.05
N LEU A 71 -28.70 -16.42 15.49
CA LEU A 71 -28.07 -16.15 16.79
C LEU A 71 -27.51 -14.71 16.89
N ALA A 72 -26.98 -14.17 15.80
CA ALA A 72 -26.48 -12.80 15.75
C ALA A 72 -27.63 -11.77 15.88
N LEU A 73 -28.78 -12.04 15.26
CA LEU A 73 -29.97 -11.22 15.42
C LEU A 73 -30.50 -11.25 16.85
N LEU A 74 -30.55 -12.42 17.45
CA LEU A 74 -30.96 -12.61 18.86
C LEU A 74 -30.03 -11.85 19.82
N TRP A 75 -28.73 -11.94 19.61
CA TRP A 75 -27.74 -11.23 20.41
C TRP A 75 -27.88 -9.70 20.28
N ARG A 76 -28.11 -9.20 19.06
CA ARG A 76 -28.36 -7.77 18.81
C ARG A 76 -29.61 -7.29 19.51
N TRP A 77 -30.68 -8.07 19.50
CA TRP A 77 -31.90 -7.76 20.21
C TRP A 77 -31.71 -7.69 21.73
N ASP A 78 -31.01 -8.66 22.32
CA ASP A 78 -30.67 -8.66 23.76
C ASP A 78 -29.84 -7.43 24.17
N HIS A 79 -29.04 -6.87 23.23
CA HIS A 79 -28.25 -5.64 23.45
C HIS A 79 -29.00 -4.33 23.12
N GLY A 80 -30.31 -4.39 22.89
CA GLY A 80 -31.15 -3.21 22.70
C GLY A 80 -31.17 -2.64 21.28
N ASP A 81 -30.68 -3.38 20.29
CA ASP A 81 -30.86 -3.05 18.89
C ASP A 81 -32.34 -3.28 18.51
N ASP A 82 -32.94 -2.32 17.80
CA ASP A 82 -34.32 -2.43 17.31
C ASP A 82 -34.38 -3.47 16.17
N VAL A 83 -34.78 -4.68 16.52
CA VAL A 83 -34.94 -5.78 15.57
C VAL A 83 -36.37 -5.72 15.02
N SER A 84 -36.53 -5.72 13.68
CA SER A 84 -37.83 -5.60 13.03
C SER A 84 -38.77 -6.77 13.39
N GLU A 85 -40.12 -6.53 13.31
CA GLU A 85 -41.12 -7.58 13.56
C GLU A 85 -40.95 -8.85 12.70
N PHE A 86 -40.38 -8.67 11.48
CA PHE A 86 -40.05 -9.80 10.59
C PHE A 86 -38.99 -10.71 11.20
N THR A 87 -38.01 -10.13 11.86
CA THR A 87 -36.94 -10.89 12.52
C THR A 87 -37.43 -11.65 13.75
N ALA A 88 -38.45 -11.10 14.45
CA ALA A 88 -39.09 -11.79 15.55
C ALA A 88 -39.87 -13.03 15.07
N GLU A 89 -40.52 -12.94 13.90
CA GLU A 89 -41.18 -14.09 13.25
C GLU A 89 -40.17 -15.18 12.81
N GLU A 90 -39.08 -14.80 12.23
CA GLU A 90 -37.97 -15.74 11.89
C GLU A 90 -37.39 -16.40 13.14
N LEU A 91 -37.18 -15.64 14.20
CA LEU A 91 -36.68 -16.16 15.48
C LEU A 91 -37.67 -17.12 16.12
N SER A 92 -38.96 -16.79 16.09
CA SER A 92 -40.02 -17.69 16.61
C SER A 92 -40.12 -18.99 15.82
N MET A 93 -39.90 -18.95 14.51
CA MET A 93 -39.87 -20.15 13.65
C MET A 93 -38.70 -21.08 14.00
N TYR A 94 -37.56 -20.53 14.42
CA TYR A 94 -36.39 -21.32 14.82
C TYR A 94 -36.46 -21.84 16.25
N TYR A 95 -36.98 -21.05 17.19
CA TYR A 95 -36.96 -21.36 18.63
C TYR A 95 -38.32 -21.79 19.19
N GLY A 96 -39.40 -21.74 18.38
CA GLY A 96 -40.76 -22.14 18.74
C GLY A 96 -41.58 -21.02 19.35
N GLU A 97 -42.88 -21.30 19.62
CA GLU A 97 -43.85 -20.32 20.13
C GLU A 97 -43.51 -19.78 21.53
N ASP A 98 -42.65 -20.49 22.31
CA ASP A 98 -42.19 -20.06 23.63
C ASP A 98 -40.93 -19.17 23.59
N PHE A 99 -40.56 -18.66 22.41
CA PHE A 99 -39.39 -17.86 22.20
C PHE A 99 -39.29 -16.66 23.15
N ASP A 100 -40.36 -15.87 23.26
CA ASP A 100 -40.42 -14.68 24.12
C ASP A 100 -40.25 -15.03 25.61
N LEU A 101 -40.81 -16.16 26.07
CA LEU A 101 -40.67 -16.62 27.44
C LEU A 101 -39.21 -17.07 27.73
N ARG A 102 -38.64 -17.82 26.83
CA ARG A 102 -37.24 -18.31 26.96
C ARG A 102 -36.23 -17.19 26.91
N LEU A 103 -36.52 -16.09 26.15
CA LEU A 103 -35.71 -14.89 26.15
C LEU A 103 -35.80 -14.14 27.49
N GLN A 104 -37.04 -13.92 28.01
CA GLN A 104 -37.26 -13.25 29.30
C GLN A 104 -36.69 -14.05 30.47
N THR A 105 -36.64 -15.36 30.40
CA THR A 105 -36.03 -16.23 31.44
C THR A 105 -34.50 -16.28 31.35
N GLY A 106 -33.88 -15.66 30.36
CA GLY A 106 -32.44 -15.67 30.16
C GLY A 106 -31.88 -16.99 29.58
N GLU A 107 -32.75 -17.92 29.20
CA GLU A 107 -32.34 -19.21 28.60
C GLU A 107 -31.69 -19.07 27.22
N LEU A 108 -31.97 -17.96 26.51
CA LEU A 108 -31.46 -17.66 25.17
C LEU A 108 -30.39 -16.56 25.17
N GLN A 109 -29.86 -16.16 26.33
CA GLN A 109 -28.80 -15.17 26.39
C GLN A 109 -27.49 -15.73 25.80
N ILE A 110 -26.94 -15.00 24.83
CA ILE A 110 -25.67 -15.35 24.17
C ILE A 110 -24.58 -14.44 24.73
N PRO A 111 -23.59 -14.96 25.47
CA PRO A 111 -22.50 -14.13 25.97
C PRO A 111 -21.63 -13.60 24.82
N ASP A 112 -21.10 -12.38 24.95
CA ASP A 112 -20.24 -11.71 23.95
C ASP A 112 -19.06 -12.56 23.48
N SER A 113 -18.50 -13.38 24.37
CA SER A 113 -17.44 -14.30 24.03
C SER A 113 -17.87 -15.39 23.04
N ALA A 114 -19.09 -15.92 23.21
CA ALA A 114 -19.66 -16.90 22.31
C ALA A 114 -20.02 -16.26 20.96
N MET A 115 -20.59 -15.05 20.98
CA MET A 115 -20.89 -14.32 19.75
C MET A 115 -19.64 -13.97 18.97
N THR A 116 -18.58 -13.55 19.62
CA THR A 116 -17.26 -13.33 18.99
C THR A 116 -16.73 -14.60 18.33
N TYR A 117 -16.93 -15.77 18.95
CA TYR A 117 -16.56 -17.05 18.35
C TYR A 117 -17.42 -17.35 17.11
N LEU A 118 -18.72 -17.12 17.18
CA LEU A 118 -19.67 -17.36 16.08
C LEU A 118 -19.36 -16.46 14.88
N PHE A 119 -19.10 -15.18 15.07
CA PHE A 119 -18.67 -14.29 13.97
C PHE A 119 -17.37 -14.76 13.29
N ARG A 120 -16.39 -15.21 14.09
CA ARG A 120 -15.17 -15.78 13.52
C ARG A 120 -15.43 -17.09 12.77
N ARG A 121 -16.39 -17.88 13.21
CA ARG A 121 -16.83 -19.11 12.54
C ARG A 121 -17.56 -18.78 11.24
N GLN A 122 -18.44 -17.79 11.27
CA GLN A 122 -19.15 -17.28 10.09
C GLN A 122 -18.21 -16.87 8.98
N GLU A 123 -17.17 -16.10 9.29
CA GLU A 123 -16.17 -15.65 8.30
C GLU A 123 -15.48 -16.84 7.61
N VAL A 124 -15.14 -17.87 8.37
CA VAL A 124 -14.54 -19.10 7.81
C VAL A 124 -15.52 -19.85 6.93
N LEU A 125 -16.77 -20.02 7.36
CA LEU A 125 -17.80 -20.70 6.59
C LEU A 125 -18.15 -19.96 5.31
N GLN A 126 -18.31 -18.64 5.35
CA GLN A 126 -18.52 -17.82 4.18
C GLN A 126 -17.41 -17.97 3.15
N SER A 127 -16.14 -17.86 3.58
CA SER A 127 -14.99 -18.09 2.70
C SER A 127 -14.99 -19.47 2.03
N LEU A 128 -15.36 -20.50 2.77
CA LEU A 128 -15.44 -21.86 2.24
C LEU A 128 -16.65 -22.06 1.34
N ARG A 129 -17.78 -21.47 1.72
CA ARG A 129 -19.02 -21.51 0.93
C ARG A 129 -18.82 -20.83 -0.44
N ASP A 130 -18.15 -19.67 -0.44
CA ASP A 130 -17.81 -18.94 -1.66
C ASP A 130 -16.87 -19.78 -2.55
N LEU A 131 -15.91 -20.50 -1.97
CA LEU A 131 -15.04 -21.40 -2.71
C LEU A 131 -15.81 -22.58 -3.33
N VAL A 132 -16.73 -23.20 -2.58
CA VAL A 132 -17.56 -24.30 -3.07
C VAL A 132 -18.50 -23.81 -4.18
N GLN A 133 -19.14 -22.65 -3.99
CA GLN A 133 -20.00 -22.03 -4.99
C GLN A 133 -19.22 -21.72 -6.26
N TYR A 134 -18.05 -21.08 -6.14
CA TYR A 134 -17.18 -20.80 -7.26
C TYR A 134 -16.87 -22.07 -8.06
N GLN A 135 -16.50 -23.18 -7.38
CA GLN A 135 -16.17 -24.43 -8.07
C GLN A 135 -17.39 -25.12 -8.67
N TRP A 136 -18.58 -24.86 -8.16
CA TRP A 136 -19.84 -25.32 -8.71
C TRP A 136 -20.18 -24.55 -9.99
N ASP A 137 -20.03 -23.23 -9.97
CA ASP A 137 -20.42 -22.34 -11.08
C ASP A 137 -19.38 -22.27 -12.19
N TYR A 138 -18.13 -22.72 -11.93
CA TYR A 138 -17.04 -22.59 -12.90
C TYR A 138 -17.28 -23.29 -14.23
N PRO A 139 -17.87 -24.51 -14.31
CA PRO A 139 -18.19 -25.14 -15.58
C PRO A 139 -19.23 -24.34 -16.40
N GLU A 140 -20.22 -23.75 -15.71
CA GLU A 140 -21.22 -22.87 -16.33
C GLU A 140 -20.57 -21.58 -16.84
N TYR A 141 -19.67 -21.01 -16.06
CA TYR A 141 -18.86 -19.87 -16.49
C TYR A 141 -18.10 -20.16 -17.78
N LEU A 142 -17.42 -21.32 -17.92
CA LEU A 142 -16.74 -21.70 -19.15
C LEU A 142 -17.72 -21.83 -20.32
N ASN A 143 -18.86 -22.48 -20.11
CA ASN A 143 -19.93 -22.56 -21.12
C ASN A 143 -20.42 -21.17 -21.55
N THR A 144 -20.58 -20.25 -20.59
CA THR A 144 -21.00 -18.88 -20.87
C THR A 144 -19.96 -18.13 -21.71
N VAL A 145 -18.65 -18.33 -21.46
CA VAL A 145 -17.58 -17.74 -22.28
C VAL A 145 -17.69 -18.20 -23.74
N HIS A 146 -17.88 -19.50 -23.98
CA HIS A 146 -18.04 -20.05 -25.32
C HIS A 146 -19.34 -19.61 -26.00
N GLN A 147 -20.46 -19.62 -25.28
CA GLN A 147 -21.75 -19.15 -25.79
C GLN A 147 -21.70 -17.66 -26.15
N ASN A 148 -21.11 -16.82 -25.30
CA ASN A 148 -20.96 -15.39 -25.59
C ASN A 148 -20.08 -15.16 -26.82
N ALA A 149 -18.99 -15.92 -26.96
CA ALA A 149 -18.13 -15.83 -28.12
C ALA A 149 -18.91 -16.24 -29.43
N ALA A 150 -19.67 -17.31 -29.37
CA ALA A 150 -20.52 -17.76 -30.51
C ALA A 150 -21.61 -16.74 -30.86
N GLN A 151 -22.31 -16.18 -29.83
CA GLN A 151 -23.31 -15.16 -30.05
C GLN A 151 -22.73 -13.87 -30.63
N MET A 152 -21.59 -13.41 -30.14
CA MET A 152 -20.91 -12.22 -30.67
C MET A 152 -20.43 -12.45 -32.09
N ALA A 153 -19.89 -13.63 -32.43
CA ALA A 153 -19.47 -13.97 -33.79
C ALA A 153 -20.64 -13.98 -34.78
N ALA A 154 -21.84 -14.35 -34.33
CA ALA A 154 -23.05 -14.37 -35.16
C ALA A 154 -23.66 -12.97 -35.39
N MET A 155 -23.30 -11.95 -34.62
CA MET A 155 -23.81 -10.58 -34.79
C MET A 155 -23.34 -9.99 -36.12
N SER A 156 -24.24 -9.29 -36.84
CA SER A 156 -23.95 -8.69 -38.15
C SER A 156 -22.77 -7.72 -38.16
N VAL A 157 -22.50 -7.09 -37.00
CA VAL A 157 -21.35 -6.19 -36.84
C VAL A 157 -20.01 -6.92 -36.91
N PHE A 158 -19.94 -8.19 -36.53
CA PHE A 158 -18.71 -8.97 -36.48
C PHE A 158 -18.67 -10.06 -37.58
N SER A 159 -19.83 -10.48 -38.08
CA SER A 159 -19.93 -11.54 -39.13
C SER A 159 -19.32 -11.05 -40.43
N GLY A 160 -18.39 -11.83 -40.98
CA GLY A 160 -17.71 -11.51 -42.23
C GLY A 160 -16.63 -10.42 -42.16
N GLN A 161 -16.32 -9.88 -40.96
CA GLN A 161 -15.24 -8.92 -40.78
C GLN A 161 -13.91 -9.62 -40.43
N SER A 162 -12.79 -9.11 -41.01
CA SER A 162 -11.43 -9.55 -40.70
C SER A 162 -10.72 -8.67 -39.67
N GLY A 163 -11.48 -7.82 -38.99
CA GLY A 163 -10.93 -6.86 -38.01
C GLY A 163 -10.51 -7.51 -36.70
N PHE A 164 -9.75 -6.75 -35.88
CA PHE A 164 -9.27 -7.18 -34.55
C PHE A 164 -10.37 -7.78 -33.68
N SER A 165 -11.56 -7.14 -33.63
CA SER A 165 -12.65 -7.59 -32.77
C SER A 165 -13.16 -8.98 -33.10
N ALA A 166 -13.34 -9.30 -34.39
CA ALA A 166 -13.77 -10.62 -34.85
C ALA A 166 -12.71 -11.69 -34.49
N LYS A 167 -11.44 -11.43 -34.82
CA LYS A 167 -10.33 -12.32 -34.46
C LYS A 167 -10.16 -12.52 -32.97
N ASN A 168 -10.44 -11.46 -32.17
CA ASN A 168 -10.37 -11.52 -30.72
C ASN A 168 -11.45 -12.41 -30.11
N ILE A 169 -12.67 -12.37 -30.66
CA ILE A 169 -13.76 -13.26 -30.25
C ILE A 169 -13.39 -14.72 -30.53
N GLU A 170 -12.94 -15.02 -31.74
CA GLU A 170 -12.49 -16.37 -32.12
C GLU A 170 -11.33 -16.86 -31.24
N LYS A 171 -10.34 -16.00 -31.00
CA LYS A 171 -9.20 -16.34 -30.17
C LYS A 171 -9.61 -16.58 -28.71
N THR A 172 -10.55 -15.82 -28.17
CA THR A 172 -11.05 -16.02 -26.81
C THR A 172 -11.73 -17.38 -26.69
N ASP A 173 -12.52 -17.77 -27.67
CA ASP A 173 -13.16 -19.08 -27.72
C ASP A 173 -12.13 -20.22 -27.76
N GLN A 174 -11.08 -20.07 -28.56
CA GLN A 174 -10.00 -21.08 -28.67
C GLN A 174 -9.10 -21.15 -27.42
N ASP A 175 -8.87 -20.05 -26.76
CA ASP A 175 -7.94 -19.95 -25.64
C ASP A 175 -8.52 -20.55 -24.34
N PHE A 176 -9.84 -20.45 -24.11
CA PHE A 176 -10.47 -21.00 -22.91
C PHE A 176 -10.73 -22.51 -23.06
N PRO A 177 -10.45 -23.31 -22.01
CA PRO A 177 -10.73 -24.74 -22.03
C PRO A 177 -12.22 -25.00 -21.89
N THR A 178 -12.71 -26.09 -22.53
CA THR A 178 -14.11 -26.52 -22.40
C THR A 178 -14.42 -27.18 -21.07
N GLN A 179 -13.44 -27.85 -20.48
CA GLN A 179 -13.60 -28.51 -19.16
C GLN A 179 -12.31 -28.44 -18.36
N VAL A 180 -12.46 -28.25 -17.04
CA VAL A 180 -11.36 -28.27 -16.06
C VAL A 180 -11.77 -29.08 -14.84
N ARG A 181 -10.88 -29.95 -14.38
CA ARG A 181 -11.09 -30.70 -13.12
C ARG A 181 -10.67 -29.84 -11.93
N LEU A 182 -11.65 -29.41 -11.15
CA LEU A 182 -11.42 -28.65 -9.92
C LEU A 182 -11.38 -29.57 -8.71
N ARG A 183 -10.57 -29.22 -7.72
CA ARG A 183 -10.50 -29.92 -6.42
C ARG A 183 -10.70 -28.92 -5.28
N LEU A 184 -11.51 -29.28 -4.31
CA LEU A 184 -11.68 -28.51 -3.09
C LEU A 184 -10.43 -28.69 -2.21
N ASP A 185 -9.67 -27.62 -2.07
CA ASP A 185 -8.43 -27.62 -1.32
C ASP A 185 -8.07 -26.23 -0.82
N ASN A 186 -7.04 -26.12 0.02
CA ASN A 186 -6.56 -24.86 0.54
C ASN A 186 -5.90 -24.02 -0.57
N ASN A 187 -6.56 -22.93 -0.96
CA ASN A 187 -6.10 -22.01 -2.01
C ASN A 187 -5.49 -20.71 -1.45
N LEU A 188 -5.68 -20.43 -0.15
CA LEU A 188 -5.27 -19.18 0.49
C LEU A 188 -3.77 -18.91 0.32
N ALA A 189 -2.93 -19.95 0.47
CA ALA A 189 -1.49 -19.83 0.32
C ALA A 189 -1.09 -19.39 -1.11
N LEU A 190 -1.76 -19.92 -2.13
CA LEU A 190 -1.51 -19.57 -3.53
C LEU A 190 -1.94 -18.13 -3.82
N GLU A 191 -3.10 -17.72 -3.33
CA GLU A 191 -3.66 -16.38 -3.50
C GLU A 191 -2.77 -15.32 -2.87
N HIS A 192 -2.33 -15.53 -1.63
CA HIS A 192 -1.39 -14.64 -0.94
C HIS A 192 -0.04 -14.51 -1.65
N LEU A 193 0.49 -15.59 -2.25
CA LEU A 193 1.75 -15.50 -2.96
C LEU A 193 1.63 -14.70 -4.26
N VAL A 194 0.54 -14.88 -5.00
CA VAL A 194 0.37 -14.25 -6.32
C VAL A 194 0.00 -12.78 -6.20
N SER A 195 -0.77 -12.40 -5.19
CA SER A 195 -1.15 -11.01 -4.92
C SER A 195 -0.01 -10.16 -4.33
N ASP A 196 1.16 -10.76 -4.02
CA ASP A 196 2.27 -10.10 -3.33
C ASP A 196 3.03 -9.09 -4.21
N GLN A 197 2.63 -7.83 -4.17
CA GLN A 197 3.32 -6.71 -4.82
C GLN A 197 4.54 -6.23 -4.00
N LEU A 198 4.49 -6.37 -2.67
CA LEU A 198 5.57 -5.93 -1.80
C LEU A 198 6.85 -6.74 -2.02
N GLY A 199 6.74 -8.06 -2.14
CA GLY A 199 7.88 -8.94 -2.44
C GLY A 199 8.55 -8.57 -3.76
N THR A 200 7.76 -8.25 -4.80
CA THR A 200 8.26 -7.79 -6.09
C THR A 200 9.04 -6.47 -5.95
N SER A 201 8.51 -5.51 -5.19
CA SER A 201 9.18 -4.23 -4.94
C SER A 201 10.49 -4.41 -4.17
N CYS A 202 10.52 -5.25 -3.15
CA CYS A 202 11.71 -5.56 -2.37
C CYS A 202 12.79 -6.26 -3.23
N LEU A 203 12.40 -7.16 -4.11
CA LEU A 203 13.31 -7.81 -5.06
C LEU A 203 13.97 -6.79 -5.99
N LEU A 204 13.19 -5.87 -6.57
CA LEU A 204 13.71 -4.81 -7.43
C LEU A 204 14.65 -3.86 -6.67
N VAL A 205 14.35 -3.49 -5.43
CA VAL A 205 15.25 -2.69 -4.58
C VAL A 205 16.56 -3.40 -4.33
N TYR A 206 16.55 -4.72 -4.06
CA TYR A 206 17.76 -5.50 -3.89
C TYR A 206 18.60 -5.55 -5.17
N VAL A 207 17.99 -5.84 -6.32
CA VAL A 207 18.66 -5.87 -7.63
C VAL A 207 19.27 -4.50 -7.95
N LEU A 208 18.54 -3.41 -7.71
CA LEU A 208 19.04 -2.05 -7.88
C LEU A 208 20.26 -1.77 -7.00
N ALA A 209 20.25 -2.22 -5.75
CA ALA A 209 21.39 -2.08 -4.85
C ALA A 209 22.66 -2.82 -5.37
N VAL A 210 22.46 -3.97 -6.02
CA VAL A 210 23.56 -4.71 -6.67
C VAL A 210 24.06 -3.96 -7.91
N VAL A 211 23.16 -3.43 -8.74
CA VAL A 211 23.54 -2.62 -9.93
C VAL A 211 24.32 -1.36 -9.51
N LEU A 212 23.87 -0.67 -8.44
CA LEU A 212 24.61 0.49 -7.91
C LEU A 212 26.00 0.14 -7.40
N ALA A 213 26.22 -1.09 -6.93
CA ALA A 213 27.53 -1.56 -6.52
C ALA A 213 28.53 -1.70 -7.68
N PHE A 214 28.05 -1.96 -8.90
CA PHE A 214 28.92 -1.96 -10.09
C PHE A 214 29.48 -0.58 -10.41
N LEU A 215 28.83 0.49 -9.94
CA LEU A 215 29.22 1.87 -10.17
C LEU A 215 30.21 2.42 -9.12
N ASP A 216 30.51 1.67 -8.05
CA ASP A 216 31.47 2.10 -7.00
C ASP A 216 32.85 2.37 -7.54
N GLU A 217 33.24 1.67 -8.60
CA GLU A 217 34.53 1.86 -9.26
C GLU A 217 34.65 3.23 -9.94
N ARG A 218 33.56 3.70 -10.55
CA ARG A 218 33.52 5.07 -11.10
C ARG A 218 33.63 6.12 -9.99
N ARG A 219 32.91 5.90 -8.87
CA ARG A 219 32.99 6.80 -7.70
C ARG A 219 34.42 6.90 -7.13
N ARG A 220 35.18 5.81 -7.19
CA ARG A 220 36.54 5.74 -6.67
C ARG A 220 37.60 6.12 -7.71
N GLY A 221 37.21 6.52 -8.93
CA GLY A 221 38.15 6.86 -10.00
C GLY A 221 38.93 5.67 -10.59
N LEU A 222 38.59 4.43 -10.23
CA LEU A 222 39.28 3.22 -10.66
C LEU A 222 38.91 2.75 -12.09
N TRP A 223 38.01 3.45 -12.74
CA TRP A 223 37.48 3.06 -14.05
C TRP A 223 38.54 2.91 -15.12
N THR A 224 39.46 3.88 -15.20
CA THR A 224 40.55 3.88 -16.18
C THR A 224 41.52 2.71 -15.98
N LEU A 225 41.87 2.42 -14.73
CA LEU A 225 42.75 1.30 -14.35
C LEU A 225 42.13 -0.06 -14.75
N ILE A 226 40.86 -0.25 -14.45
CA ILE A 226 40.13 -1.49 -14.75
C ILE A 226 40.00 -1.69 -16.27
N HIS A 227 39.71 -0.63 -17.02
CA HIS A 227 39.51 -0.69 -18.47
C HIS A 227 40.87 -0.78 -19.23
N ALA A 228 42.00 -0.49 -18.60
CA ALA A 228 43.30 -0.74 -19.16
C ALA A 228 43.68 -2.24 -19.17
N ALA A 229 43.08 -3.04 -18.26
CA ALA A 229 43.33 -4.48 -18.20
C ALA A 229 42.65 -5.22 -19.36
N PRO A 230 43.28 -6.27 -19.97
CA PRO A 230 42.73 -7.00 -21.12
C PRO A 230 41.34 -7.60 -20.88
N ARG A 231 41.07 -8.07 -19.66
CA ARG A 231 39.78 -8.64 -19.23
C ARG A 231 38.87 -7.63 -18.52
N GLY A 232 39.30 -6.37 -18.40
CA GLY A 232 38.58 -5.31 -17.66
C GLY A 232 37.39 -4.67 -18.42
N ARG A 233 37.14 -5.06 -19.67
CA ARG A 233 36.10 -4.51 -20.55
C ARG A 233 34.90 -5.46 -20.68
N ALA A 234 34.69 -6.01 -21.87
CA ALA A 234 33.56 -6.90 -22.18
C ALA A 234 33.55 -8.16 -21.28
N GLY A 235 34.73 -8.73 -20.95
CA GLY A 235 34.81 -9.88 -20.06
C GLY A 235 34.34 -9.58 -18.62
N LEU A 236 34.62 -8.39 -18.12
CA LEU A 236 34.12 -7.94 -16.81
C LEU A 236 32.61 -7.69 -16.88
N ALA A 237 32.10 -7.10 -17.98
CA ALA A 237 30.68 -6.85 -18.15
C ALA A 237 29.89 -8.18 -18.23
N LEU A 238 30.38 -9.18 -18.94
CA LEU A 238 29.75 -10.50 -18.98
C LEU A 238 29.74 -11.16 -17.58
N CYS A 239 30.85 -11.09 -16.85
CA CYS A 239 30.94 -11.56 -15.46
C CYS A 239 29.91 -10.87 -14.57
N ARG A 240 29.73 -9.55 -14.71
CA ARG A 240 28.74 -8.77 -13.95
C ARG A 240 27.29 -9.12 -14.31
N ALA A 241 27.01 -9.39 -15.60
CA ALA A 241 25.71 -9.88 -16.03
C ALA A 241 25.38 -11.24 -15.38
N GLY A 242 26.37 -12.14 -15.29
CA GLY A 242 26.22 -13.41 -14.55
C GLY A 242 26.04 -13.22 -13.05
N ILE A 243 26.79 -12.28 -12.44
CA ILE A 243 26.63 -11.92 -11.02
C ILE A 243 25.23 -11.34 -10.77
N LEU A 244 24.70 -10.54 -11.68
CA LEU A 244 23.35 -9.98 -11.58
C LEU A 244 22.28 -11.07 -11.67
N LEU A 245 22.47 -12.08 -12.52
CA LEU A 245 21.58 -13.25 -12.59
C LEU A 245 21.59 -14.01 -11.25
N LEU A 246 22.78 -14.26 -10.70
CA LEU A 246 22.91 -14.90 -9.38
C LEU A 246 22.29 -14.04 -8.27
N ALA A 247 22.38 -12.72 -8.35
CA ALA A 247 21.73 -11.82 -7.40
C ALA A 247 20.22 -11.86 -7.53
N ALA A 248 19.67 -11.86 -8.75
CA ALA A 248 18.24 -12.01 -8.99
C ALA A 248 17.75 -13.36 -8.45
N ALA A 249 18.48 -14.45 -8.71
CA ALA A 249 18.13 -15.78 -8.20
C ALA A 249 18.18 -15.84 -6.67
N LEU A 250 19.24 -15.32 -6.04
CA LEU A 250 19.39 -15.27 -4.58
C LEU A 250 18.32 -14.37 -3.95
N GLY A 251 18.06 -13.19 -4.51
CA GLY A 251 17.03 -12.28 -4.04
C GLY A 251 15.63 -12.93 -4.11
N THR A 252 15.31 -13.56 -5.24
CA THR A 252 14.05 -14.29 -5.40
C THR A 252 13.94 -15.46 -4.41
N LEU A 253 15.00 -16.26 -4.25
CA LEU A 253 14.99 -17.38 -3.32
C LEU A 253 14.84 -16.90 -1.87
N VAL A 254 15.52 -15.86 -1.45
CA VAL A 254 15.46 -15.36 -0.07
C VAL A 254 14.12 -14.68 0.19
N ILE A 255 13.68 -13.76 -0.66
CA ILE A 255 12.46 -12.96 -0.42
C ILE A 255 11.22 -13.84 -0.64
N PHE A 256 11.04 -14.41 -1.83
CA PHE A 256 9.86 -15.21 -2.13
C PHE A 256 9.92 -16.62 -1.53
N GLY A 257 11.10 -17.22 -1.40
CA GLY A 257 11.26 -18.49 -0.67
C GLY A 257 11.00 -18.34 0.82
N GLY A 258 11.46 -17.24 1.44
CA GLY A 258 11.13 -16.90 2.83
C GLY A 258 9.63 -16.66 3.03
N LYS A 259 8.99 -15.91 2.12
CA LYS A 259 7.52 -15.74 2.12
C LYS A 259 6.78 -17.05 1.87
N PHE A 260 7.25 -17.87 0.95
CA PHE A 260 6.69 -19.20 0.69
C PHE A 260 6.60 -20.03 1.96
N VAL A 261 7.66 -20.02 2.76
CA VAL A 261 7.68 -20.71 4.06
C VAL A 261 6.73 -20.03 5.07
N ALA A 262 6.78 -18.72 5.18
CA ALA A 262 5.92 -17.96 6.11
C ALA A 262 4.43 -18.15 5.79
N ILE A 263 4.04 -18.09 4.52
CA ILE A 263 2.67 -18.33 4.05
C ILE A 263 2.26 -19.78 4.34
N SER A 264 3.13 -20.75 4.05
CA SER A 264 2.86 -22.16 4.32
C SER A 264 2.58 -22.43 5.81
N LEU A 265 3.41 -21.85 6.68
CA LEU A 265 3.23 -22.01 8.14
C LEU A 265 1.95 -21.35 8.64
N ARG A 266 1.56 -20.23 8.04
CA ARG A 266 0.37 -19.49 8.44
C ARG A 266 -0.93 -20.10 7.90
N CYS A 267 -0.96 -20.44 6.61
CA CYS A 267 -2.15 -20.97 5.94
C CYS A 267 -2.38 -22.48 6.13
N GLY A 268 -1.54 -23.19 6.91
CA GLY A 268 -1.68 -24.64 7.11
C GLY A 268 -1.15 -25.49 5.96
N GLY A 269 -0.31 -24.90 5.07
CA GLY A 269 0.30 -25.62 3.95
C GLY A 269 -0.14 -25.10 2.58
N TRP A 270 0.29 -25.80 1.53
CA TRP A 270 0.02 -25.47 0.11
C TRP A 270 -1.09 -26.34 -0.50
N GLY A 271 -1.65 -27.27 0.27
CA GLY A 271 -2.59 -28.27 -0.24
C GLY A 271 -1.96 -29.21 -1.27
N ASP A 272 -2.80 -29.84 -2.09
CA ASP A 272 -2.33 -30.73 -3.18
C ASP A 272 -1.77 -29.93 -4.34
N LEU A 273 -0.45 -30.02 -4.56
CA LEU A 273 0.25 -29.35 -5.66
C LEU A 273 -0.10 -29.92 -7.05
N SER A 274 -0.76 -31.10 -7.10
CA SER A 274 -1.20 -31.70 -8.37
C SER A 274 -2.55 -31.16 -8.86
N ARG A 275 -3.30 -30.40 -8.00
CA ARG A 275 -4.54 -29.75 -8.42
C ARG A 275 -4.30 -28.67 -9.46
N THR A 276 -5.32 -28.38 -10.28
CA THR A 276 -5.28 -27.28 -11.25
C THR A 276 -5.35 -25.93 -10.54
N VAL A 277 -4.66 -24.92 -11.07
CA VAL A 277 -4.68 -23.56 -10.53
C VAL A 277 -6.08 -22.94 -10.52
N GLN A 278 -6.93 -23.33 -11.49
CA GLN A 278 -8.33 -22.91 -11.56
C GLN A 278 -9.19 -23.39 -10.40
N SER A 279 -8.67 -24.28 -9.55
CA SER A 279 -9.34 -24.61 -8.27
C SER A 279 -9.41 -23.41 -7.31
N SER A 280 -8.60 -22.36 -7.52
CA SER A 280 -8.63 -21.10 -6.79
C SER A 280 -9.40 -20.03 -7.55
N PRO A 281 -10.32 -19.27 -6.90
CA PRO A 281 -11.07 -18.16 -7.51
C PRO A 281 -10.18 -17.10 -8.17
N ALA A 282 -8.98 -16.84 -7.66
CA ALA A 282 -8.05 -15.90 -8.24
C ALA A 282 -7.65 -16.24 -9.68
N PHE A 283 -7.73 -17.52 -10.08
CA PHE A 283 -7.39 -17.99 -11.43
C PHE A 283 -8.60 -18.19 -12.33
N ARG A 284 -9.77 -17.65 -11.98
CA ARG A 284 -11.00 -17.79 -12.77
C ARG A 284 -10.81 -17.43 -14.24
N ASN A 285 -10.09 -16.34 -14.51
CA ASN A 285 -9.86 -15.80 -15.85
C ASN A 285 -8.54 -16.31 -16.48
N CYS A 286 -7.88 -17.31 -15.89
CA CYS A 286 -6.65 -17.88 -16.44
C CYS A 286 -6.99 -19.02 -17.40
N PRO A 287 -6.73 -18.88 -18.72
CA PRO A 287 -7.03 -19.94 -19.69
C PRO A 287 -6.02 -21.10 -19.65
N ASP A 288 -4.82 -20.87 -19.10
CA ASP A 288 -3.76 -21.86 -19.05
C ASP A 288 -4.05 -22.94 -18.00
N VAL A 289 -4.47 -24.14 -18.42
CA VAL A 289 -4.69 -25.26 -17.50
C VAL A 289 -3.34 -25.85 -17.07
N MET A 290 -2.97 -25.62 -15.82
CA MET A 290 -1.74 -26.14 -15.25
C MET A 290 -1.92 -26.53 -13.78
N THR A 291 -1.02 -27.38 -13.26
CA THR A 291 -1.01 -27.72 -11.86
C THR A 291 -0.41 -26.59 -11.00
N VAL A 292 -0.81 -26.49 -9.73
CA VAL A 292 -0.24 -25.52 -8.77
C VAL A 292 1.29 -25.66 -8.70
N GLY A 293 1.80 -26.91 -8.66
CA GLY A 293 3.24 -27.15 -8.67
C GLY A 293 3.97 -26.67 -9.93
N ALA A 294 3.34 -26.80 -11.11
CA ALA A 294 3.88 -26.24 -12.35
C ALA A 294 3.87 -24.70 -12.35
N PHE A 295 2.78 -24.11 -11.84
CA PHE A 295 2.67 -22.66 -11.70
C PHE A 295 3.74 -22.12 -10.75
N LEU A 296 3.96 -22.71 -9.59
CA LEU A 296 4.99 -22.29 -8.65
C LEU A 296 6.39 -22.33 -9.27
N ARG A 297 6.74 -23.39 -10.00
CA ARG A 297 8.02 -23.44 -10.72
C ARG A 297 8.14 -22.30 -11.74
N ARG A 298 7.08 -22.08 -12.53
CA ARG A 298 7.01 -20.98 -13.51
C ARG A 298 7.13 -19.63 -12.80
N PHE A 299 6.46 -19.45 -11.66
CA PHE A 299 6.50 -18.24 -10.84
C PHE A 299 7.93 -17.87 -10.46
N PHE A 300 8.67 -18.77 -9.83
CA PHE A 300 10.05 -18.51 -9.42
C PHE A 300 10.98 -18.23 -10.59
N LEU A 301 10.88 -18.99 -11.67
CA LEU A 301 11.69 -18.79 -12.86
C LEU A 301 11.44 -17.42 -13.52
N LEU A 302 10.18 -17.04 -13.66
CA LEU A 302 9.82 -15.76 -14.27
C LEU A 302 10.19 -14.56 -13.38
N LYS A 303 10.07 -14.68 -12.04
CA LYS A 303 10.56 -13.64 -11.12
C LYS A 303 12.08 -13.44 -11.24
N VAL A 304 12.86 -14.52 -11.36
CA VAL A 304 14.32 -14.43 -11.57
C VAL A 304 14.63 -13.80 -12.94
N ALA A 305 13.99 -14.24 -14.00
CA ALA A 305 14.23 -13.73 -15.36
C ALA A 305 13.86 -12.25 -15.48
N GLY A 306 12.67 -11.86 -14.97
CA GLY A 306 12.20 -10.48 -14.97
C GLY A 306 13.10 -9.55 -14.16
N ALA A 307 13.47 -9.94 -12.94
CA ALA A 307 14.35 -9.17 -12.09
C ALA A 307 15.77 -9.01 -12.68
N TRP A 308 16.30 -10.07 -13.30
CA TRP A 308 17.58 -10.00 -14.01
C TRP A 308 17.51 -9.04 -15.20
N LEU A 309 16.48 -9.13 -16.03
CA LEU A 309 16.25 -8.26 -17.18
C LEU A 309 16.10 -6.80 -16.75
N ALA A 310 15.28 -6.53 -15.72
CA ALA A 310 15.14 -5.21 -15.13
C ALA A 310 16.48 -4.64 -14.68
N GLY A 311 17.28 -5.46 -13.99
CA GLY A 311 18.63 -5.11 -13.57
C GLY A 311 19.58 -4.80 -14.74
N LEU A 312 19.53 -5.57 -15.83
CA LEU A 312 20.32 -5.33 -17.04
C LEU A 312 19.98 -4.01 -17.72
N ILE A 313 18.67 -3.68 -17.83
CA ILE A 313 18.20 -2.44 -18.44
C ILE A 313 18.62 -1.23 -17.59
N VAL A 314 18.38 -1.28 -16.29
CA VAL A 314 18.80 -0.20 -15.37
C VAL A 314 20.32 -0.05 -15.38
N TRP A 315 21.07 -1.16 -15.40
CA TRP A 315 22.53 -1.10 -15.48
C TRP A 315 23.02 -0.47 -16.79
N ALA A 316 22.40 -0.79 -17.93
CA ALA A 316 22.75 -0.18 -19.22
C ALA A 316 22.55 1.35 -19.19
N ILE A 317 21.45 1.83 -18.62
CA ILE A 317 21.15 3.26 -18.46
C ILE A 317 22.21 3.93 -17.57
N LEU A 318 22.46 3.34 -16.38
CA LEU A 318 23.42 3.88 -15.44
C LEU A 318 24.87 3.84 -15.97
N GLN A 319 25.18 2.87 -16.85
CA GLN A 319 26.49 2.78 -17.52
C GLN A 319 26.62 3.75 -18.67
N GLY A 320 25.53 4.02 -19.40
CA GLY A 320 25.50 4.93 -20.55
C GLY A 320 25.66 6.40 -20.18
N VAL A 321 25.18 6.81 -19.00
CA VAL A 321 25.23 8.20 -18.54
C VAL A 321 26.48 8.46 -17.69
N HIS A 322 27.28 9.45 -18.11
CA HIS A 322 28.60 9.71 -17.47
C HIS A 322 28.49 10.25 -16.04
N HIS A 323 27.51 11.11 -15.78
CA HIS A 323 27.29 11.71 -14.47
C HIS A 323 26.30 10.88 -13.64
N LEU A 324 26.78 10.29 -12.55
CA LEU A 324 26.00 9.39 -11.69
C LEU A 324 24.68 10.00 -11.18
N PRO A 325 24.60 11.26 -10.71
CA PRO A 325 23.34 11.86 -10.31
C PRO A 325 22.31 11.94 -11.44
N LEU A 326 22.78 12.30 -12.67
CA LEU A 326 21.92 12.36 -13.84
C LEU A 326 21.46 10.96 -14.28
N ALA A 327 22.36 9.96 -14.18
CA ALA A 327 22.01 8.56 -14.46
C ALA A 327 20.93 8.03 -13.50
N ILE A 328 21.07 8.33 -12.21
CA ILE A 328 20.07 7.96 -11.19
C ILE A 328 18.73 8.68 -11.46
N ALA A 329 18.78 9.98 -11.79
CA ALA A 329 17.57 10.74 -12.12
C ALA A 329 16.89 10.18 -13.38
N ALA A 330 17.65 9.88 -14.44
CA ALA A 330 17.12 9.29 -15.67
C ALA A 330 16.49 7.90 -15.41
N ALA A 331 17.16 7.06 -14.61
CA ALA A 331 16.61 5.76 -14.23
C ALA A 331 15.33 5.91 -13.38
N ALA A 332 15.28 6.86 -12.45
CA ALA A 332 14.11 7.13 -11.62
C ALA A 332 12.93 7.65 -12.46
N VAL A 333 13.18 8.55 -13.41
CA VAL A 333 12.13 9.04 -14.32
C VAL A 333 11.60 7.92 -15.20
N LEU A 334 12.48 7.08 -15.77
CA LEU A 334 12.05 5.94 -16.56
C LEU A 334 11.23 4.95 -15.73
N LEU A 335 11.74 4.55 -14.57
CA LEU A 335 11.02 3.61 -13.69
C LEU A 335 9.68 4.22 -13.21
N GLY A 336 9.63 5.52 -12.93
CA GLY A 336 8.40 6.21 -12.57
C GLY A 336 7.38 6.23 -13.72
N ALA A 337 7.82 6.51 -14.94
CA ALA A 337 6.97 6.49 -16.13
C ALA A 337 6.47 5.07 -16.44
N GLU A 338 7.35 4.06 -16.39
CA GLU A 338 7.01 2.65 -16.55
C GLU A 338 5.98 2.19 -15.49
N TYR A 339 6.19 2.55 -14.21
CA TYR A 339 5.25 2.25 -13.15
C TYR A 339 3.89 2.94 -13.37
N GLY A 340 3.91 4.19 -13.82
CA GLY A 340 2.71 4.91 -14.20
C GLY A 340 1.95 4.20 -15.34
N CYS A 341 2.63 3.80 -16.41
CA CYS A 341 2.01 3.03 -17.49
C CYS A 341 1.44 1.69 -17.01
N TYR A 342 2.14 1.00 -16.12
CA TYR A 342 1.70 -0.29 -15.57
C TYR A 342 0.43 -0.18 -14.72
N ARG A 343 0.30 0.90 -13.91
CA ARG A 343 -0.80 1.06 -12.95
C ARG A 343 -1.97 1.89 -13.43
N LEU A 344 -1.72 2.94 -14.24
CA LEU A 344 -2.73 3.95 -14.58
C LEU A 344 -3.46 3.67 -15.88
N ILE A 345 -2.92 2.80 -16.76
CA ILE A 345 -3.57 2.49 -18.03
C ILE A 345 -4.65 1.43 -17.79
N PRO A 346 -5.95 1.76 -18.01
CA PRO A 346 -7.03 0.79 -17.88
C PRO A 346 -7.00 -0.25 -19.03
N ASP A 347 -7.59 -1.41 -18.79
CA ASP A 347 -7.63 -2.53 -19.75
C ASP A 347 -8.45 -2.19 -21.01
N SER A 348 -9.36 -1.24 -20.92
CA SER A 348 -10.21 -0.79 -22.04
C SER A 348 -9.54 0.23 -22.98
N TYR A 349 -8.30 0.68 -22.68
CA TYR A 349 -7.66 1.75 -23.42
C TYR A 349 -6.84 1.24 -24.59
N SER A 350 -6.80 2.00 -25.70
CA SER A 350 -6.01 1.66 -26.90
C SER A 350 -4.49 1.54 -26.63
N LEU A 351 -4.00 2.20 -25.56
CA LEU A 351 -2.60 2.18 -25.15
C LEU A 351 -2.26 1.04 -24.16
N VAL A 352 -3.14 0.06 -23.99
CA VAL A 352 -2.92 -1.08 -23.09
C VAL A 352 -1.66 -1.87 -23.43
N ILE A 353 -1.17 -1.81 -24.65
CA ILE A 353 0.10 -2.38 -25.07
C ILE A 353 1.27 -1.89 -24.19
N LEU A 354 1.26 -0.61 -23.75
CA LEU A 354 2.30 -0.03 -22.89
C LEU A 354 2.28 -0.63 -21.47
N ARG A 355 1.14 -1.16 -21.05
CA ARG A 355 1.03 -1.86 -19.76
C ARG A 355 1.69 -3.22 -19.81
N TYR A 356 1.57 -3.97 -20.94
CA TYR A 356 2.15 -5.30 -21.11
C TYR A 356 3.58 -5.27 -21.64
N ALA A 357 3.93 -4.31 -22.49
CA ALA A 357 5.31 -4.07 -22.94
C ALA A 357 6.08 -3.18 -21.95
N ASN A 358 6.06 -3.53 -20.67
CA ASN A 358 6.52 -2.72 -19.55
C ASN A 358 7.51 -3.48 -18.67
N LEU A 359 8.45 -2.76 -18.05
CA LEU A 359 9.46 -3.35 -17.17
C LEU A 359 8.85 -4.02 -15.92
N PHE A 360 7.81 -3.40 -15.34
CA PHE A 360 7.10 -3.96 -14.20
C PHE A 360 6.29 -5.19 -14.59
N ALA A 361 5.66 -5.20 -15.78
CA ALA A 361 4.99 -6.35 -16.33
C ALA A 361 5.93 -7.54 -16.52
N LEU A 362 7.19 -7.31 -16.96
CA LEU A 362 8.21 -8.34 -17.09
C LEU A 362 8.54 -9.02 -15.75
N VAL A 363 8.57 -8.26 -14.66
CA VAL A 363 8.86 -8.80 -13.31
C VAL A 363 7.60 -9.39 -12.67
N ASP A 364 6.43 -8.85 -12.96
CA ASP A 364 5.15 -9.26 -12.37
C ASP A 364 4.32 -10.18 -13.29
N LEU A 365 4.93 -10.75 -14.30
CA LEU A 365 4.29 -11.64 -15.27
C LEU A 365 3.46 -12.79 -14.64
N PRO A 366 3.89 -13.42 -13.51
CA PRO A 366 3.04 -14.41 -12.85
C PRO A 366 1.70 -13.87 -12.37
N ALA A 367 1.65 -12.64 -11.85
CA ALA A 367 0.41 -11.99 -11.42
C ALA A 367 -0.46 -11.58 -12.63
N LEU A 368 0.16 -11.14 -13.73
CA LEU A 368 -0.56 -10.84 -14.97
C LEU A 368 -1.26 -12.06 -15.57
N SER A 369 -0.80 -13.28 -15.28
CA SER A 369 -1.45 -14.51 -15.77
C SER A 369 -2.82 -14.78 -15.13
N LEU A 370 -3.18 -14.05 -14.07
CA LEU A 370 -4.52 -14.09 -13.48
C LEU A 370 -5.58 -13.41 -14.34
N HIS A 371 -5.16 -12.48 -15.21
CA HIS A 371 -6.05 -11.69 -16.05
C HIS A 371 -5.89 -12.11 -17.51
N TYR A 372 -7.02 -12.40 -18.15
CA TYR A 372 -7.06 -12.65 -19.58
C TYR A 372 -7.37 -11.36 -20.33
N LEU A 373 -6.43 -10.93 -21.14
CA LEU A 373 -6.60 -9.79 -22.02
C LEU A 373 -5.81 -10.00 -23.32
N ASN A 374 -6.44 -9.78 -24.47
CA ASN A 374 -5.79 -9.74 -25.74
C ASN A 374 -5.50 -8.30 -26.16
N VAL A 375 -4.24 -8.05 -26.50
CA VAL A 375 -3.76 -6.75 -26.95
C VAL A 375 -3.76 -6.74 -28.49
N ASN A 376 -4.21 -5.65 -29.09
CA ASN A 376 -4.15 -5.47 -30.53
C ASN A 376 -2.71 -5.19 -30.97
N LEU A 377 -2.10 -6.15 -31.65
CA LEU A 377 -0.79 -6.00 -32.25
C LEU A 377 -0.94 -6.03 -33.79
N PHE A 378 -1.00 -4.85 -34.41
CA PHE A 378 -1.16 -4.68 -35.84
C PHE A 378 -2.40 -5.38 -36.43
N GLY A 379 -3.50 -5.41 -35.70
CA GLY A 379 -4.74 -6.07 -36.12
C GLY A 379 -4.90 -7.52 -35.67
N GLU A 380 -3.86 -8.12 -35.09
CA GLU A 380 -3.90 -9.47 -34.52
C GLU A 380 -4.07 -9.44 -33.00
N PRO A 381 -4.96 -10.26 -32.43
CA PRO A 381 -5.12 -10.38 -30.98
C PRO A 381 -4.00 -11.26 -30.41
N VAL A 382 -3.13 -10.66 -29.59
CA VAL A 382 -2.06 -11.35 -28.88
C VAL A 382 -2.35 -11.27 -27.38
N ARG A 383 -2.31 -12.41 -26.67
CA ARG A 383 -2.44 -12.39 -25.20
C ARG A 383 -1.38 -11.48 -24.60
N GLY A 384 -1.77 -10.57 -23.71
CA GLY A 384 -0.84 -9.65 -23.03
C GLY A 384 0.30 -10.38 -22.34
N THR A 385 0.03 -11.50 -21.67
CA THR A 385 1.05 -12.34 -21.02
C THR A 385 2.05 -12.96 -22.02
N MET A 386 1.57 -13.38 -23.21
CA MET A 386 2.43 -13.91 -24.27
C MET A 386 3.25 -12.81 -24.93
N LEU A 387 2.69 -11.61 -25.08
CA LEU A 387 3.41 -10.42 -25.53
C LEU A 387 4.57 -10.12 -24.58
N THR A 388 4.30 -10.03 -23.28
CA THR A 388 5.33 -9.76 -22.26
C THR A 388 6.40 -10.85 -22.24
N LEU A 389 6.01 -12.12 -22.29
CA LEU A 389 6.93 -13.25 -22.33
C LEU A 389 7.79 -13.24 -23.61
N GLY A 390 7.19 -12.96 -24.76
CA GLY A 390 7.88 -12.87 -26.05
C GLY A 390 8.87 -11.71 -26.13
N LEU A 391 8.63 -10.62 -25.39
CA LEU A 391 9.55 -9.48 -25.31
C LEU A 391 10.78 -9.74 -24.42
N MET A 392 10.72 -10.69 -23.48
CA MET A 392 11.84 -10.96 -22.57
C MET A 392 13.16 -11.33 -23.28
N PRO A 393 13.23 -12.32 -24.21
CA PRO A 393 14.49 -12.69 -24.86
C PRO A 393 15.11 -11.56 -25.68
N PRO A 394 14.39 -10.87 -26.60
CA PRO A 394 14.98 -9.80 -27.38
C PRO A 394 15.45 -8.62 -26.52
N LEU A 395 14.69 -8.24 -25.51
CA LEU A 395 15.09 -7.18 -24.57
C LEU A 395 16.30 -7.59 -23.74
N ALA A 396 16.42 -8.86 -23.32
CA ALA A 396 17.58 -9.36 -22.62
C ALA A 396 18.84 -9.32 -23.50
N LEU A 397 18.74 -9.73 -24.76
CA LEU A 397 19.82 -9.65 -25.74
C LEU A 397 20.22 -8.20 -26.01
N LEU A 398 19.25 -7.29 -26.19
CA LEU A 398 19.52 -5.87 -26.41
C LEU A 398 20.18 -5.23 -25.19
N ALA A 399 19.65 -5.49 -23.99
CA ALA A 399 20.23 -4.94 -22.75
C ALA A 399 21.63 -5.50 -22.48
N LEU A 400 21.86 -6.78 -22.69
CA LEU A 400 23.17 -7.40 -22.56
C LEU A 400 24.15 -6.84 -23.60
N GLY A 401 23.73 -6.78 -24.88
CA GLY A 401 24.52 -6.18 -25.97
C GLY A 401 24.88 -4.72 -25.69
N ALA A 402 23.92 -3.93 -25.21
CA ALA A 402 24.16 -2.54 -24.81
C ALA A 402 25.19 -2.44 -23.70
N ASN A 403 25.09 -3.27 -22.65
CA ASN A 403 26.07 -3.29 -21.57
C ASN A 403 27.48 -3.70 -22.04
N LEU A 404 27.58 -4.67 -22.94
CA LEU A 404 28.85 -5.11 -23.52
C LEU A 404 29.48 -4.02 -24.41
N LEU A 405 28.68 -3.38 -25.26
CA LEU A 405 29.14 -2.28 -26.13
C LEU A 405 29.59 -1.07 -25.31
N LEU A 406 28.81 -0.70 -24.28
CA LEU A 406 29.18 0.41 -23.38
C LEU A 406 30.49 0.11 -22.61
N ALA A 407 30.71 -1.15 -22.20
CA ALA A 407 31.93 -1.58 -21.53
C ALA A 407 33.12 -1.68 -22.49
N ALA A 408 32.90 -1.99 -23.78
CA ALA A 408 33.97 -2.08 -24.78
C ALA A 408 34.53 -0.71 -25.21
N ARG A 409 33.83 0.39 -24.96
CA ARG A 409 34.26 1.75 -25.32
C ARG A 409 35.59 2.08 -24.67
N LYS A 410 36.56 2.49 -25.50
CA LYS A 410 37.98 2.76 -25.07
C LYS A 410 38.13 4.10 -24.33
N LYS A 411 37.26 5.08 -24.59
CA LYS A 411 37.34 6.41 -24.00
C LYS A 411 36.15 6.67 -23.09
N PRO A 412 36.36 7.27 -21.89
CA PRO A 412 35.25 7.82 -21.14
C PRO A 412 34.58 8.88 -22.03
N VAL A 413 33.26 8.89 -22.06
CA VAL A 413 32.50 9.92 -22.80
C VAL A 413 32.72 11.26 -22.11
N SER A 414 33.79 11.94 -22.45
CA SER A 414 34.13 13.29 -21.96
C SER A 414 33.56 14.39 -22.86
N ARG A 415 32.41 14.13 -23.50
CA ARG A 415 31.72 15.16 -24.26
C ARG A 415 30.89 15.94 -23.30
N GLU A 416 31.02 17.27 -23.29
CA GLU A 416 30.09 18.16 -22.60
C GLU A 416 28.67 17.80 -23.02
N ASN A 417 27.93 17.14 -22.14
CA ASN A 417 26.56 16.73 -22.43
C ASN A 417 25.72 18.00 -22.53
N PRO A 418 24.97 18.22 -23.65
CA PRO A 418 24.11 19.39 -23.79
C PRO A 418 23.08 19.48 -22.65
N VAL A 419 22.67 18.34 -22.10
CA VAL A 419 21.77 18.28 -20.93
C VAL A 419 22.47 18.82 -19.67
N LEU A 420 23.77 18.59 -19.49
CA LEU A 420 24.52 19.15 -18.36
C LEU A 420 24.79 20.62 -18.52
N SER A 421 25.07 21.10 -19.73
CA SER A 421 25.19 22.52 -20.00
C SER A 421 23.86 23.25 -19.80
N LEU A 422 22.74 22.59 -20.11
CA LEU A 422 21.39 23.08 -19.81
C LEU A 422 21.14 23.08 -18.29
N LEU A 423 21.47 21.98 -17.58
CA LEU A 423 21.36 21.91 -16.13
C LEU A 423 22.29 22.91 -15.42
N ASP A 424 23.50 23.14 -15.92
CA ASP A 424 24.39 24.16 -15.39
C ASP A 424 23.87 25.57 -15.70
N ARG A 425 23.23 25.78 -16.86
CA ARG A 425 22.52 27.04 -17.17
C ARG A 425 21.35 27.25 -16.21
N LEU A 426 20.57 26.21 -15.90
CA LEU A 426 19.47 26.28 -14.93
C LEU A 426 19.98 26.38 -13.48
N ARG A 427 21.14 25.80 -13.17
CA ARG A 427 21.78 25.88 -11.85
C ARG A 427 22.33 27.26 -11.53
N ARG A 428 22.87 27.99 -12.54
CA ARG A 428 23.42 29.35 -12.36
C ARG A 428 22.40 30.35 -11.79
N PRO A 429 21.16 30.49 -12.32
CA PRO A 429 20.18 31.38 -11.73
C PRO A 429 19.73 30.89 -10.34
N VAL A 430 19.60 29.58 -10.14
CA VAL A 430 19.24 28.99 -8.82
C VAL A 430 20.33 29.27 -7.80
N SER A 431 21.62 29.09 -8.14
CA SER A 431 22.72 29.38 -7.21
C SER A 431 22.83 30.88 -6.86
N ARG A 432 22.54 31.77 -7.83
CA ARG A 432 22.47 33.21 -7.58
C ARG A 432 21.27 33.59 -6.69
N LEU A 433 20.12 32.94 -6.91
CA LEU A 433 18.93 33.13 -6.11
C LEU A 433 19.19 32.64 -4.68
N VAL A 434 19.78 31.44 -4.51
CA VAL A 434 20.12 30.86 -3.20
C VAL A 434 21.14 31.74 -2.46
N GLY A 435 22.13 32.34 -3.15
CA GLY A 435 23.06 33.29 -2.57
C GLY A 435 22.39 34.57 -2.05
N ARG A 436 21.27 34.99 -2.65
CA ARG A 436 20.46 36.15 -2.21
C ARG A 436 19.52 35.83 -1.07
N LEU A 437 19.12 34.57 -0.87
CA LEU A 437 18.15 34.15 0.16
C LEU A 437 18.75 34.07 1.59
N GLY A 438 20.02 34.40 1.79
CA GLY A 438 20.67 34.37 3.09
C GLY A 438 20.85 32.95 3.65
N LEU A 439 21.14 32.85 4.96
CA LEU A 439 21.49 31.59 5.62
C LEU A 439 20.39 30.52 5.53
N LEU A 440 19.12 30.91 5.65
CA LEU A 440 17.99 29.96 5.55
C LEU A 440 17.90 29.31 4.17
N GLY A 441 18.03 30.11 3.11
CA GLY A 441 18.02 29.59 1.75
C GLY A 441 19.18 28.63 1.47
N GLN A 442 20.35 28.89 2.04
CA GLN A 442 21.52 28.02 1.93
C GLN A 442 21.32 26.68 2.69
N GLU A 443 20.72 26.70 3.90
CA GLU A 443 20.40 25.48 4.66
C GLU A 443 19.29 24.66 3.97
N LEU A 444 18.25 25.31 3.44
CA LEU A 444 17.21 24.65 2.65
C LEU A 444 17.77 24.06 1.34
N TYR A 445 18.63 24.78 0.64
CA TYR A 445 19.31 24.26 -0.55
C TYR A 445 20.17 23.03 -0.22
N LYS A 446 20.91 23.10 0.90
CA LYS A 446 21.70 21.97 1.39
C LYS A 446 20.81 20.75 1.71
N LEU A 447 19.70 20.95 2.41
CA LEU A 447 18.78 19.91 2.79
C LEU A 447 18.06 19.30 1.59
N LEU A 448 17.46 20.12 0.75
CA LEU A 448 16.60 19.68 -0.36
C LEU A 448 17.41 19.16 -1.54
N TRP A 449 18.50 19.85 -1.88
CA TRP A 449 19.28 19.53 -3.09
C TRP A 449 20.50 18.65 -2.83
N LEU A 450 21.40 19.06 -1.91
CA LEU A 450 22.63 18.32 -1.64
C LEU A 450 22.38 17.02 -0.89
N GLN A 451 21.47 17.01 0.09
CA GLN A 451 21.07 15.83 0.87
C GLN A 451 19.92 15.06 0.23
N LYS A 452 19.45 15.48 -0.98
CA LYS A 452 18.39 14.82 -1.74
C LYS A 452 17.02 14.81 -1.06
N GLY A 453 16.76 15.72 -0.14
CA GLY A 453 15.45 15.86 0.52
C GLY A 453 14.33 16.11 -0.47
N LEU A 454 14.59 16.82 -1.59
CA LEU A 454 13.63 16.99 -2.68
C LEU A 454 13.19 15.65 -3.29
N ALA A 455 14.11 14.68 -3.42
CA ALA A 455 13.75 13.36 -3.94
C ALA A 455 12.82 12.60 -2.97
N VAL A 456 13.02 12.77 -1.65
CA VAL A 456 12.13 12.20 -0.63
C VAL A 456 10.74 12.83 -0.73
N LEU A 457 10.65 14.16 -0.83
CA LEU A 457 9.37 14.86 -0.98
C LEU A 457 8.65 14.46 -2.28
N LEU A 458 9.37 14.34 -3.39
CA LEU A 458 8.80 13.87 -4.66
C LEU A 458 8.32 12.41 -4.56
N ALA A 459 9.08 11.54 -3.91
CA ALA A 459 8.67 10.15 -3.70
C ALA A 459 7.39 10.05 -2.87
N VAL A 460 7.30 10.84 -1.79
CA VAL A 460 6.07 10.95 -0.98
C VAL A 460 4.92 11.52 -1.81
N GLY A 461 5.17 12.56 -2.61
CA GLY A 461 4.16 13.14 -3.50
C GLY A 461 3.60 12.13 -4.50
N VAL A 462 4.48 11.37 -5.17
CA VAL A 462 4.08 10.29 -6.09
C VAL A 462 3.29 9.21 -5.35
N PHE A 463 3.75 8.80 -4.15
CA PHE A 463 3.02 7.85 -3.32
C PHE A 463 1.62 8.38 -2.96
N CYS A 464 1.50 9.61 -2.48
CA CYS A 464 0.23 10.23 -2.10
C CYS A 464 -0.73 10.36 -3.28
N PHE A 465 -0.20 10.60 -4.47
CA PHE A 465 -1.02 10.75 -5.68
C PHE A 465 -1.44 9.39 -6.28
N ALA A 466 -0.56 8.39 -6.30
CA ALA A 466 -0.75 7.14 -7.05
C ALA A 466 -1.20 5.95 -6.19
N ALA A 467 -0.85 5.92 -4.90
CA ALA A 467 -1.01 4.73 -4.07
C ALA A 467 -1.71 4.98 -2.72
N LEU A 468 -2.04 6.25 -2.39
CA LEU A 468 -2.75 6.53 -1.15
C LEU A 468 -4.25 6.36 -1.38
N GLU A 469 -4.80 5.35 -0.73
CA GLU A 469 -6.23 5.03 -0.73
C GLU A 469 -6.90 5.66 0.49
N ALA A 470 -8.18 6.01 0.36
CA ALA A 470 -8.97 6.47 1.50
C ALA A 470 -9.21 5.29 2.45
N PRO A 471 -9.12 5.49 3.77
CA PRO A 471 -9.47 4.43 4.70
C PRO A 471 -10.96 4.10 4.59
N TYR A 472 -11.26 2.80 4.59
CA TYR A 472 -12.64 2.32 4.62
C TYR A 472 -13.07 2.21 6.08
N PRO A 473 -14.19 2.81 6.50
CA PRO A 473 -14.78 2.54 7.79
C PRO A 473 -15.41 1.13 7.78
N ASP A 474 -15.24 0.36 8.85
CA ASP A 474 -15.71 -1.04 8.99
C ASP A 474 -17.25 -1.21 8.83
N THR A 475 -17.99 -0.12 8.68
CA THR A 475 -19.44 -0.08 8.47
C THR A 475 -19.83 0.27 7.04
N GLU A 476 -19.10 -0.23 6.06
CA GLU A 476 -19.13 0.23 4.67
C GLU A 476 -20.48 0.09 3.96
N LEU A 477 -21.18 -1.03 4.16
CA LEU A 477 -22.47 -1.28 3.50
C LEU A 477 -23.58 -0.39 4.02
N TYR A 478 -23.58 -0.13 5.32
CA TYR A 478 -24.53 0.75 6.00
C TYR A 478 -24.30 2.21 5.61
N ASN A 479 -23.02 2.64 5.63
CA ASN A 479 -22.66 4.03 5.33
C ASN A 479 -22.82 4.42 3.87
N THR A 480 -22.61 3.53 2.90
CA THR A 480 -22.84 3.83 1.48
C THR A 480 -24.30 3.94 1.12
N ARG A 481 -25.16 3.11 1.70
CA ARG A 481 -26.62 3.19 1.49
C ARG A 481 -27.19 4.44 2.16
N ILE A 482 -26.81 4.73 3.41
CA ILE A 482 -27.19 5.98 4.11
C ILE A 482 -26.56 7.20 3.45
N ALA A 483 -25.33 7.14 2.92
CA ALA A 483 -24.68 8.27 2.26
C ALA A 483 -25.48 8.76 1.04
N GLY A 484 -26.02 7.84 0.24
CA GLY A 484 -26.90 8.19 -0.89
C GLY A 484 -28.20 8.87 -0.46
N LEU A 485 -28.81 8.36 0.61
CA LEU A 485 -30.05 8.92 1.18
C LEU A 485 -29.80 10.26 1.89
N SER A 486 -28.74 10.33 2.71
CA SER A 486 -28.39 11.56 3.44
C SER A 486 -27.85 12.67 2.53
N ALA A 487 -27.17 12.32 1.42
CA ALA A 487 -26.73 13.30 0.44
C ALA A 487 -27.93 14.01 -0.25
N SER A 488 -29.03 13.28 -0.51
CA SER A 488 -30.24 13.86 -1.09
C SER A 488 -31.03 14.75 -0.10
N MET A 489 -30.74 14.66 1.20
CA MET A 489 -31.42 15.39 2.28
C MET A 489 -30.43 16.17 3.16
N ALA A 490 -29.17 16.35 2.66
CA ALA A 490 -28.10 17.01 3.41
C ALA A 490 -28.48 18.45 3.78
N GLY A 491 -28.34 18.79 5.06
CA GLY A 491 -28.64 20.13 5.57
C GLY A 491 -28.94 20.14 7.06
N PRO A 492 -29.36 21.29 7.59
CA PRO A 492 -29.74 21.41 9.00
C PRO A 492 -30.95 20.51 9.30
N ILE A 493 -30.92 19.83 10.42
CA ILE A 493 -32.01 18.99 10.88
C ILE A 493 -33.16 19.89 11.37
N THR A 494 -34.28 19.89 10.62
CA THR A 494 -35.51 20.67 10.89
C THR A 494 -36.71 19.74 10.82
N GLN A 495 -37.89 20.26 11.20
CA GLN A 495 -39.13 19.51 11.01
C GLN A 495 -39.42 19.16 9.54
N ASP A 496 -39.03 20.07 8.60
CA ASP A 496 -39.13 19.81 7.17
C ASP A 496 -38.27 18.58 6.74
N THR A 497 -37.16 18.34 7.39
CA THR A 497 -36.33 17.14 7.17
C THR A 497 -37.08 15.86 7.57
N LEU A 498 -37.83 15.93 8.66
CA LEU A 498 -38.64 14.82 9.16
C LEU A 498 -39.82 14.54 8.23
N GLU A 499 -40.48 15.59 7.74
CA GLU A 499 -41.57 15.48 6.76
C GLU A 499 -41.09 14.86 5.44
N ARG A 500 -39.92 15.23 4.94
CA ARG A 500 -39.33 14.63 3.73
C ARG A 500 -38.95 13.16 3.92
N ILE A 501 -38.54 12.76 5.11
CA ILE A 501 -38.28 11.35 5.42
C ILE A 501 -39.61 10.58 5.43
N ASP A 502 -40.66 11.17 5.99
CA ASP A 502 -42.00 10.56 6.02
C ASP A 502 -42.63 10.43 4.64
N GLU A 503 -42.45 11.44 3.78
CA GLU A 503 -42.87 11.39 2.38
C GLU A 503 -42.15 10.25 1.62
N LYS A 504 -40.86 10.07 1.82
CA LYS A 504 -40.11 8.96 1.22
C LYS A 504 -40.54 7.60 1.78
N LEU A 505 -40.81 7.51 3.08
CA LEU A 505 -41.31 6.28 3.70
C LEU A 505 -42.70 5.88 3.12
N THR A 506 -43.59 6.84 2.94
CA THR A 506 -44.88 6.61 2.30
C THR A 506 -44.73 6.21 0.83
N THR A 507 -43.80 6.82 0.11
CA THR A 507 -43.48 6.47 -1.29
C THR A 507 -42.93 5.04 -1.40
N TYR A 508 -42.03 4.64 -0.52
CA TYR A 508 -41.44 3.28 -0.54
C TYR A 508 -42.47 2.22 -0.03
N ALA A 509 -43.35 2.58 0.85
CA ALA A 509 -44.46 1.69 1.25
C ALA A 509 -45.43 1.36 0.11
N ALA A 510 -45.56 2.26 -0.87
CA ALA A 510 -46.37 2.06 -2.06
C ALA A 510 -45.70 1.22 -3.15
N TRP A 511 -44.38 0.96 -3.05
CA TRP A 511 -43.64 0.17 -4.03
C TRP A 511 -43.73 -1.32 -3.73
N GLU A 512 -43.46 -2.16 -4.75
CA GLU A 512 -43.34 -3.60 -4.58
C GLU A 512 -42.25 -3.92 -3.56
N GLN A 513 -42.57 -4.64 -2.49
CA GLN A 513 -41.73 -4.90 -1.34
C GLN A 513 -40.63 -5.93 -1.66
N THR A 514 -39.72 -5.57 -2.56
CA THR A 514 -38.49 -6.32 -2.80
C THR A 514 -37.55 -6.20 -1.61
N GLU A 515 -36.63 -7.14 -1.43
CA GLU A 515 -35.60 -7.13 -0.37
C GLU A 515 -34.81 -5.79 -0.34
N ALA A 516 -34.50 -5.23 -1.51
CA ALA A 516 -33.86 -3.92 -1.62
C ALA A 516 -34.72 -2.75 -1.10
N VAL A 517 -36.01 -2.77 -1.36
CA VAL A 517 -36.96 -1.73 -0.88
C VAL A 517 -37.16 -1.83 0.62
N ARG A 518 -37.27 -3.05 1.16
CA ARG A 518 -37.36 -3.28 2.62
C ARG A 518 -36.10 -2.74 3.34
N ALA A 519 -34.91 -3.11 2.86
CA ALA A 519 -33.66 -2.63 3.43
C ALA A 519 -33.54 -1.08 3.40
N GLN A 520 -34.01 -0.43 2.32
CA GLN A 520 -34.00 1.04 2.25
C GLN A 520 -35.05 1.67 3.19
N THR A 521 -36.19 1.02 3.39
CA THR A 521 -37.23 1.47 4.30
C THR A 521 -36.76 1.41 5.75
N GLU A 522 -36.04 0.35 6.13
CA GLU A 522 -35.43 0.22 7.45
C GLU A 522 -34.41 1.31 7.71
N LEU A 523 -33.49 1.55 6.77
CA LEU A 523 -32.53 2.63 6.87
C LEU A 523 -33.17 4.02 7.01
N LEU A 524 -34.29 4.27 6.34
CA LEU A 524 -35.05 5.51 6.49
C LEU A 524 -35.70 5.62 7.87
N ARG A 525 -36.20 4.51 8.44
CA ARG A 525 -36.76 4.48 9.82
C ARG A 525 -35.67 4.79 10.85
N GLU A 526 -34.47 4.19 10.75
CA GLU A 526 -33.34 4.51 11.60
C GLU A 526 -32.93 5.97 11.47
N LEU A 527 -32.86 6.49 10.24
CA LEU A 527 -32.56 7.88 9.97
C LEU A 527 -33.60 8.81 10.61
N LYS A 528 -34.89 8.44 10.53
CA LYS A 528 -35.98 9.16 11.19
C LYS A 528 -35.82 9.19 12.69
N ALA A 529 -35.47 8.07 13.31
CA ALA A 529 -35.24 8.00 14.75
C ALA A 529 -34.05 8.92 15.19
N LYS A 530 -32.95 8.91 14.46
CA LYS A 530 -31.80 9.81 14.70
C LYS A 530 -32.19 11.28 14.54
N VAL A 531 -32.89 11.65 13.47
CA VAL A 531 -33.39 13.01 13.23
C VAL A 531 -34.31 13.46 14.36
N LYS A 532 -35.25 12.60 14.78
CA LYS A 532 -36.20 12.88 15.88
C LYS A 532 -35.44 13.08 17.21
N GLN A 533 -34.42 12.28 17.48
CA GLN A 533 -33.58 12.41 18.66
C GLN A 533 -32.77 13.73 18.67
N SER A 534 -32.20 14.11 17.52
CA SER A 534 -31.45 15.37 17.38
C SER A 534 -32.36 16.58 17.53
N LEU A 535 -33.57 16.55 16.94
CA LEU A 535 -34.58 17.58 17.14
C LEU A 535 -35.01 17.72 18.60
N ALA A 536 -35.19 16.59 19.31
CA ALA A 536 -35.55 16.62 20.74
C ALA A 536 -34.42 17.18 21.62
N LYS A 537 -33.15 16.96 21.25
CA LYS A 537 -31.97 17.53 21.94
C LYS A 537 -31.75 18.99 21.61
N GLY A 538 -32.22 19.49 20.48
CA GLY A 538 -31.98 20.86 20.02
C GLY A 538 -30.49 21.17 19.79
N ASP A 539 -29.69 20.15 19.41
CA ASP A 539 -28.23 20.23 19.30
C ASP A 539 -27.74 20.97 18.04
N GLY A 540 -28.65 21.39 17.14
CA GLY A 540 -28.32 22.11 15.92
C GLY A 540 -27.51 21.27 14.91
N ALA A 541 -27.51 19.96 15.05
CA ALA A 541 -26.82 19.04 14.14
C ALA A 541 -27.39 19.09 12.73
N TRP A 542 -26.55 18.71 11.76
CA TRP A 542 -26.93 18.58 10.35
C TRP A 542 -26.98 17.12 9.94
N LEU A 543 -27.82 16.81 9.01
CA LEU A 543 -27.77 15.54 8.31
C LEU A 543 -26.64 15.59 7.28
N ILE A 544 -25.62 14.76 7.47
CA ILE A 544 -24.44 14.72 6.62
C ILE A 544 -24.04 13.29 6.25
N ALA A 545 -23.39 13.12 5.12
CA ALA A 545 -22.69 11.88 4.79
C ALA A 545 -21.47 11.73 5.72
N GLN A 546 -21.56 10.83 6.68
CA GLN A 546 -20.54 10.70 7.74
C GLN A 546 -19.28 9.98 7.28
N ALA A 547 -19.35 9.12 6.22
CA ALA A 547 -18.26 8.26 5.79
C ALA A 547 -16.95 9.01 5.49
N GLY A 548 -17.00 10.12 4.74
CA GLY A 548 -15.80 10.91 4.42
C GLY A 548 -15.13 11.53 5.64
N PRO A 549 -15.84 12.31 6.48
CA PRO A 549 -15.28 12.84 7.72
C PRO A 549 -14.84 11.76 8.71
N ALA A 550 -15.57 10.65 8.82
CA ALA A 550 -15.24 9.53 9.69
C ALA A 550 -13.95 8.82 9.24
N ALA A 551 -13.71 8.70 7.94
CA ALA A 551 -12.48 8.15 7.39
C ALA A 551 -11.24 8.92 7.88
N LEU A 552 -11.34 10.23 8.12
CA LEU A 552 -10.25 11.05 8.64
C LEU A 552 -10.18 11.06 10.18
N MET A 553 -11.33 11.24 10.86
CA MET A 553 -11.41 11.63 12.27
C MET A 553 -12.08 10.60 13.18
N SER A 554 -12.38 9.38 12.73
CA SER A 554 -12.95 8.35 13.63
C SER A 554 -11.87 7.52 14.33
N ARG A 555 -12.24 6.84 15.42
CA ARG A 555 -11.37 5.85 16.05
C ARG A 555 -11.13 4.63 15.16
N GLN A 556 -12.05 4.31 14.28
CA GLN A 556 -11.94 3.21 13.32
C GLN A 556 -10.83 3.46 12.28
N SER A 557 -10.55 4.73 11.96
CA SER A 557 -9.46 5.09 11.05
C SER A 557 -8.05 4.98 11.67
N THR A 558 -7.92 4.60 12.93
CA THR A 558 -6.62 4.57 13.64
C THR A 558 -5.63 3.57 13.07
N ALA A 559 -6.09 2.44 12.54
CA ALA A 559 -5.22 1.44 11.89
C ALA A 559 -4.55 2.02 10.63
N GLN A 560 -5.34 2.65 9.75
CA GLN A 560 -4.83 3.35 8.57
C GLN A 560 -3.96 4.55 8.97
N GLY A 561 -4.35 5.27 10.02
CA GLY A 561 -3.56 6.36 10.61
C GLY A 561 -2.18 5.88 11.07
N ARG A 562 -2.06 4.69 11.67
CA ARG A 562 -0.77 4.08 12.06
C ARG A 562 0.08 3.74 10.84
N LYS A 563 -0.51 3.17 9.78
CA LYS A 563 0.16 2.89 8.49
C LYS A 563 0.69 4.19 7.87
N ASN A 564 -0.14 5.21 7.78
CA ASN A 564 0.23 6.53 7.27
C ASN A 564 1.30 7.20 8.14
N GLY A 565 1.21 7.05 9.45
CA GLY A 565 2.21 7.53 10.42
C GLY A 565 3.58 6.88 10.22
N LEU A 566 3.63 5.59 9.94
CA LEU A 566 4.87 4.87 9.66
C LEU A 566 5.58 5.41 8.41
N ILE A 567 4.82 5.67 7.34
CA ILE A 567 5.36 6.24 6.09
C ILE A 567 5.89 7.67 6.34
N LEU A 568 5.15 8.49 7.09
CA LEU A 568 5.57 9.83 7.45
C LEU A 568 6.84 9.84 8.31
N LEU A 569 6.96 8.94 9.30
CA LEU A 569 8.16 8.80 10.12
C LEU A 569 9.37 8.37 9.29
N LEU A 570 9.20 7.42 8.38
CA LEU A 570 10.26 7.00 7.48
C LEU A 570 10.73 8.17 6.59
N ALA A 571 9.79 8.88 5.96
CA ALA A 571 10.10 10.04 5.14
C ALA A 571 10.80 11.15 5.97
N LEU A 572 10.36 11.38 7.20
CA LEU A 572 10.96 12.35 8.11
C LEU A 572 12.41 11.98 8.48
N CYS A 573 12.66 10.70 8.79
CA CYS A 573 14.01 10.20 9.08
C CYS A 573 14.93 10.38 7.87
N LEU A 574 14.46 10.06 6.66
CA LEU A 574 15.22 10.25 5.43
C LEU A 574 15.50 11.73 5.12
N LEU A 575 14.53 12.60 5.42
CA LEU A 575 14.60 14.03 5.11
C LEU A 575 15.55 14.76 6.07
N LEU A 576 15.49 14.53 7.38
CA LEU A 576 16.14 15.34 8.40
C LEU A 576 17.45 14.76 8.95
N SER A 577 17.72 13.46 8.77
CA SER A 577 18.89 12.78 9.37
C SER A 577 20.24 13.42 8.99
N GLY A 578 20.30 14.04 7.82
CA GLY A 578 21.53 14.69 7.32
C GLY A 578 21.79 16.09 7.86
N LEU A 579 20.80 16.77 8.48
CA LEU A 579 20.87 18.21 8.75
C LEU A 579 22.05 18.62 9.66
N PHE A 580 22.34 17.81 10.67
CA PHE A 580 23.48 18.01 11.57
C PHE A 580 24.65 17.04 11.24
N ALA A 581 24.38 15.78 10.91
CA ALA A 581 25.39 14.77 10.68
C ALA A 581 26.27 15.01 9.42
N ALA A 582 25.79 15.81 8.45
CA ALA A 582 26.55 16.14 7.26
C ALA A 582 27.80 17.00 7.53
N GLU A 583 27.76 17.84 8.56
CA GLU A 583 28.87 18.76 8.87
C GLU A 583 30.09 18.04 9.43
N PRO A 584 29.99 17.18 10.47
CA PRO A 584 31.14 16.39 10.92
C PRO A 584 31.59 15.40 9.85
N GLN A 585 30.71 14.83 9.05
CA GLN A 585 31.09 13.95 7.95
C GLN A 585 31.99 14.65 6.92
N ASN A 586 31.71 15.93 6.62
CA ASN A 586 32.45 16.74 5.66
C ASN A 586 33.59 17.56 6.32
N ARG A 587 33.82 17.40 7.63
CA ARG A 587 34.89 18.09 8.43
C ARG A 587 34.76 19.62 8.42
N ILE A 588 33.56 20.18 8.16
CA ILE A 588 33.32 21.63 8.06
C ILE A 588 32.81 22.24 9.37
N THR A 589 32.53 21.44 10.39
CA THR A 589 31.91 21.88 11.67
C THR A 589 32.75 22.97 12.35
N LEU A 590 34.07 22.87 12.32
CA LEU A 590 34.98 23.86 12.93
C LEU A 590 34.93 25.20 12.23
N LEU A 591 34.93 25.19 10.90
CA LEU A 591 34.85 26.40 10.06
C LEU A 591 33.53 27.14 10.29
N LEU A 592 32.42 26.36 10.33
CA LEU A 592 31.10 26.94 10.54
C LEU A 592 30.94 27.57 11.93
N ARG A 593 31.45 26.91 12.98
CA ARG A 593 31.36 27.40 14.36
C ARG A 593 32.32 28.55 14.65
N GLY A 594 33.42 28.65 13.93
CA GLY A 594 34.38 29.74 14.00
C GLY A 594 33.92 31.02 13.27
N SER A 595 32.87 30.93 12.44
CA SER A 595 32.36 32.11 11.73
C SER A 595 31.50 32.99 12.64
N PRO A 596 31.44 34.33 12.40
CA PRO A 596 30.53 35.23 13.12
C PRO A 596 29.09 34.79 12.95
N GLY A 597 28.43 34.44 14.07
CA GLY A 597 27.05 33.90 14.07
C GLY A 597 26.91 32.40 13.81
N GLY A 598 28.03 31.66 13.65
CA GLY A 598 28.04 30.20 13.35
C GLY A 598 27.51 29.29 14.47
N ARG A 599 27.34 29.84 15.69
CA ARG A 599 26.72 29.10 16.82
C ARG A 599 25.21 29.32 16.88
N GLY A 600 24.72 30.33 17.56
CA GLY A 600 23.30 30.52 17.81
C GLY A 600 22.47 30.85 16.55
N ARG A 601 22.97 31.72 15.64
CA ARG A 601 22.25 32.10 14.42
C ARG A 601 22.13 30.90 13.46
N LEU A 602 23.18 30.14 13.27
CA LEU A 602 23.15 28.95 12.40
C LEU A 602 22.23 27.86 12.98
N LEU A 603 22.24 27.63 14.29
CA LEU A 603 21.32 26.68 14.92
C LEU A 603 19.85 27.05 14.69
N ARG A 604 19.48 28.32 14.93
CA ARG A 604 18.12 28.80 14.67
C ARG A 604 17.73 28.62 13.20
N THR A 605 18.64 28.89 12.29
CA THR A 605 18.41 28.71 10.84
C THR A 605 18.20 27.24 10.47
N LYS A 606 18.93 26.31 11.08
CA LYS A 606 18.73 24.86 10.90
C LYS A 606 17.40 24.39 11.44
N LEU A 607 16.99 24.88 12.61
CA LEU A 607 15.68 24.56 13.17
C LEU A 607 14.55 25.10 12.29
N LEU A 608 14.69 26.32 11.75
CA LEU A 608 13.73 26.87 10.79
C LEU A 608 13.71 26.07 9.49
N ALA A 609 14.85 25.64 8.98
CA ALA A 609 14.91 24.79 7.79
C ALA A 609 14.22 23.42 8.02
N ALA A 610 14.43 22.84 9.22
CA ALA A 610 13.74 21.62 9.62
C ALA A 610 12.22 21.81 9.73
N LEU A 611 11.79 22.93 10.31
CA LEU A 611 10.37 23.31 10.43
C LEU A 611 9.72 23.43 9.04
N VAL A 612 10.36 24.15 8.11
CA VAL A 612 9.87 24.32 6.75
C VAL A 612 9.80 22.96 6.02
N ALA A 613 10.84 22.14 6.12
CA ALA A 613 10.86 20.83 5.47
C ALA A 613 9.81 19.87 6.04
N THR A 614 9.62 19.87 7.37
CA THR A 614 8.57 19.09 8.04
C THR A 614 7.18 19.60 7.68
N GLY A 615 6.99 20.91 7.59
CA GLY A 615 5.75 21.54 7.17
C GLY A 615 5.39 21.21 5.71
N LEU A 616 6.38 21.18 4.81
CA LEU A 616 6.17 20.75 3.42
C LEU A 616 5.79 19.27 3.33
N LEU A 617 6.43 18.41 4.10
CA LEU A 617 6.10 16.98 4.17
C LEU A 617 4.67 16.77 4.70
N TRP A 618 4.32 17.47 5.77
CA TRP A 618 2.97 17.45 6.35
C TRP A 618 1.90 17.93 5.35
N LEU A 619 2.15 19.06 4.70
CA LEU A 619 1.21 19.64 3.73
C LEU A 619 0.98 18.69 2.55
N LEU A 620 2.06 18.16 1.97
CA LEU A 620 2.03 17.25 0.85
C LEU A 620 1.22 15.98 1.17
N PHE A 621 1.46 15.40 2.35
CA PHE A 621 0.77 14.20 2.78
C PHE A 621 -0.70 14.46 3.12
N SER A 622 -1.00 15.55 3.83
CA SER A 622 -2.37 15.93 4.20
C SER A 622 -3.24 16.24 2.98
N LEU A 623 -2.68 16.92 1.96
CA LEU A 623 -3.37 17.16 0.69
C LEU A 623 -3.64 15.85 -0.07
N GLY A 624 -2.68 14.91 -0.07
CA GLY A 624 -2.86 13.60 -0.69
C GLY A 624 -3.97 12.79 -0.02
N GLU A 625 -4.02 12.79 1.30
CA GLU A 625 -5.04 12.08 2.10
C GLU A 625 -6.43 12.70 1.90
N LEU A 626 -6.54 14.03 1.98
CA LEU A 626 -7.80 14.74 1.69
C LEU A 626 -8.28 14.49 0.26
N ARG A 627 -7.36 14.48 -0.72
CA ARG A 627 -7.70 14.12 -2.11
C ARG A 627 -8.26 12.71 -2.21
N ALA A 628 -7.61 11.73 -1.57
CA ALA A 628 -8.06 10.34 -1.58
C ALA A 628 -9.47 10.21 -0.98
N ILE A 629 -9.72 10.88 0.15
CA ILE A 629 -11.03 10.89 0.81
C ILE A 629 -12.09 11.54 -0.08
N VAL A 630 -11.79 12.70 -0.66
CA VAL A 630 -12.74 13.41 -1.54
C VAL A 630 -13.02 12.61 -2.83
N ALA A 631 -12.02 11.90 -3.36
CA ALA A 631 -12.20 11.06 -4.55
C ALA A 631 -13.10 9.85 -4.27
N THR A 632 -13.06 9.29 -3.05
CA THR A 632 -13.81 8.09 -2.68
C THR A 632 -15.21 8.43 -2.16
N TYR A 633 -15.33 9.44 -1.29
CA TYR A 633 -16.56 9.75 -0.56
C TYR A 633 -17.25 11.05 -1.01
N GLY A 634 -16.67 11.76 -1.99
CA GLY A 634 -17.17 13.05 -2.42
C GLY A 634 -16.75 14.23 -1.53
N PRO A 635 -17.24 15.44 -1.81
CA PRO A 635 -16.84 16.66 -1.10
C PRO A 635 -17.26 16.63 0.38
N LEU A 636 -16.33 17.01 1.27
CA LEU A 636 -16.58 17.09 2.70
C LEU A 636 -17.52 18.25 3.05
N PRO A 637 -18.52 18.06 3.91
CA PRO A 637 -19.47 19.11 4.33
C PRO A 637 -18.84 20.02 5.41
N LEU A 638 -17.81 20.79 5.06
CA LEU A 638 -16.98 21.56 6.00
C LEU A 638 -17.76 22.63 6.80
N ARG A 639 -18.93 23.05 6.32
CA ARG A 639 -19.79 24.05 6.99
C ARG A 639 -20.71 23.44 8.06
N ALA A 640 -20.91 22.12 8.03
CA ALA A 640 -21.73 21.44 9.02
C ALA A 640 -21.12 21.57 10.42
N PRO A 641 -21.92 21.60 11.48
CA PRO A 641 -21.44 21.53 12.86
C PRO A 641 -20.71 20.21 13.12
N LEU A 642 -19.66 20.25 13.95
CA LEU A 642 -18.88 19.06 14.30
C LEU A 642 -19.70 18.00 15.04
N CYS A 643 -20.71 18.42 15.84
CA CYS A 643 -21.64 17.55 16.53
C CYS A 643 -22.53 16.71 15.59
N SER A 644 -22.56 17.02 14.28
CA SER A 644 -23.25 16.20 13.28
C SER A 644 -22.60 14.83 13.05
N MET A 645 -21.36 14.63 13.53
CA MET A 645 -20.69 13.33 13.54
C MET A 645 -20.99 12.57 14.83
N ASP A 646 -21.35 11.30 14.74
CA ASP A 646 -21.66 10.47 15.91
C ASP A 646 -20.54 10.43 16.94
N CYS A 647 -19.27 10.42 16.50
CA CYS A 647 -18.10 10.43 17.38
C CYS A 647 -17.87 11.77 18.11
N PHE A 648 -18.53 12.85 17.68
CA PHE A 648 -18.42 14.20 18.27
C PHE A 648 -19.78 14.76 18.71
N ALA A 649 -20.79 13.91 18.88
CA ALA A 649 -22.16 14.32 19.27
C ALA A 649 -22.25 15.14 20.56
N ALA A 650 -21.27 15.02 21.47
CA ALA A 650 -21.20 15.78 22.71
C ALA A 650 -20.55 17.17 22.56
N TRP A 651 -20.08 17.54 21.36
CA TRP A 651 -19.40 18.82 21.12
C TRP A 651 -20.40 19.93 20.80
N PRO A 652 -20.08 21.20 21.12
CA PRO A 652 -21.00 22.32 20.88
C PRO A 652 -21.19 22.58 19.37
N ALA A 653 -22.42 22.93 18.96
CA ALA A 653 -22.79 23.24 17.59
C ALA A 653 -22.03 24.43 16.97
N GLY A 654 -21.42 25.28 17.78
CA GLY A 654 -20.64 26.42 17.30
C GLY A 654 -19.33 26.08 16.60
N ILE A 655 -18.88 24.82 16.66
CA ILE A 655 -17.64 24.37 16.00
C ILE A 655 -18.02 23.71 14.68
N SER A 656 -17.52 24.26 13.58
CA SER A 656 -17.74 23.66 12.26
C SER A 656 -16.85 22.41 12.04
N LEU A 657 -17.30 21.49 11.18
CA LEU A 657 -16.53 20.32 10.75
C LEU A 657 -15.20 20.73 10.13
N GLY A 658 -15.17 21.84 9.39
CA GLY A 658 -13.93 22.40 8.84
C GLY A 658 -12.92 22.81 9.90
N ALA A 659 -13.39 23.39 11.02
CA ALA A 659 -12.53 23.69 12.17
C ALA A 659 -12.03 22.42 12.85
N GLY A 660 -12.86 21.38 12.93
CA GLY A 660 -12.47 20.05 13.43
C GLY A 660 -11.37 19.40 12.58
N VAL A 661 -11.54 19.39 11.24
CA VAL A 661 -10.54 18.89 10.29
C VAL A 661 -9.23 19.67 10.42
N LEU A 662 -9.29 21.00 10.47
CA LEU A 662 -8.09 21.82 10.65
C LEU A 662 -7.39 21.53 11.97
N GLY A 663 -8.16 21.41 13.06
CA GLY A 663 -7.64 21.04 14.38
C GLY A 663 -6.93 19.68 14.36
N TYR A 664 -7.54 18.67 13.73
CA TYR A 664 -6.94 17.36 13.53
C TYR A 664 -5.60 17.44 12.78
N LEU A 665 -5.56 18.18 11.68
CA LEU A 665 -4.35 18.35 10.87
C LEU A 665 -3.25 19.12 11.63
N LEU A 666 -3.59 20.13 12.42
CA LEU A 666 -2.64 20.87 13.26
C LEU A 666 -2.08 20.02 14.42
N LEU A 667 -2.90 19.20 15.05
CA LEU A 667 -2.44 18.24 16.06
C LEU A 667 -1.46 17.22 15.44
N ARG A 668 -1.74 16.74 14.25
CA ARG A 668 -0.83 15.87 13.49
C ARG A 668 0.49 16.57 13.15
N LEU A 669 0.46 17.85 12.78
CA LEU A 669 1.68 18.64 12.56
C LEU A 669 2.49 18.74 13.84
N LEU A 670 1.86 18.99 15.00
CA LEU A 670 2.53 19.04 16.30
C LEU A 670 3.21 17.71 16.61
N GLY A 671 2.52 16.58 16.39
CA GLY A 671 3.09 15.24 16.54
C GLY A 671 4.29 15.00 15.61
N LEU A 672 4.20 15.45 14.35
CA LEU A 672 5.28 15.32 13.39
C LEU A 672 6.50 16.20 13.76
N LEU A 673 6.27 17.40 14.30
CA LEU A 673 7.33 18.25 14.83
C LEU A 673 8.00 17.64 16.06
N ALA A 674 7.24 16.99 16.94
CA ALA A 674 7.82 16.27 18.08
C ALA A 674 8.73 15.11 17.62
N ALA A 675 8.31 14.35 16.62
CA ALA A 675 9.13 13.32 16.00
C ALA A 675 10.36 13.90 15.28
N ALA A 676 10.21 15.03 14.58
CA ALA A 676 11.31 15.75 13.92
C ALA A 676 12.41 16.15 14.91
N MET A 677 12.04 16.65 16.09
CA MET A 677 13.01 16.98 17.13
C MET A 677 13.80 15.75 17.60
N GLY A 678 13.17 14.58 17.68
CA GLY A 678 13.85 13.31 17.94
C GLY A 678 14.89 12.96 16.88
N VAL A 679 14.54 13.09 15.60
CA VAL A 679 15.48 12.87 14.47
C VAL A 679 16.63 13.85 14.51
N LEU A 680 16.39 15.14 14.82
CA LEU A 680 17.43 16.16 14.88
C LEU A 680 18.39 15.92 16.04
N LEU A 681 17.92 15.48 17.21
CA LEU A 681 18.79 15.08 18.33
C LEU A 681 19.70 13.93 17.95
N ILE A 682 19.14 12.88 17.32
CA ILE A 682 19.93 11.73 16.84
C ILE A 682 20.94 12.18 15.78
N SER A 683 20.54 13.04 14.84
CA SER A 683 21.42 13.61 13.81
C SER A 683 22.59 14.40 14.41
N ALA A 684 22.33 15.15 15.49
CA ALA A 684 23.37 15.93 16.17
C ALA A 684 24.40 15.07 16.96
N LEU A 685 23.97 13.88 17.41
CA LEU A 685 24.86 12.93 18.11
C LEU A 685 25.71 12.08 17.14
N CYS A 686 25.29 11.96 15.88
CA CYS A 686 25.97 11.12 14.89
C CYS A 686 26.99 11.92 14.07
N THR A 687 28.09 11.25 13.69
CA THR A 687 29.16 11.83 12.86
C THR A 687 29.00 11.52 11.36
N ARG A 688 28.10 10.63 10.98
CA ARG A 688 27.83 10.21 9.59
C ARG A 688 26.33 10.21 9.32
N ILE A 689 25.94 10.65 8.13
CA ILE A 689 24.53 10.69 7.69
C ILE A 689 23.88 9.30 7.76
N ASN A 690 24.56 8.27 7.27
CA ASN A 690 24.02 6.91 7.26
C ASN A 690 23.77 6.34 8.66
N THR A 691 24.67 6.63 9.61
CA THR A 691 24.49 6.21 11.01
C THR A 691 23.37 6.97 11.68
N ALA A 692 23.22 8.26 11.40
CA ALA A 692 22.11 9.08 11.88
C ALA A 692 20.75 8.57 11.35
N MET A 693 20.69 8.25 10.06
CA MET A 693 19.49 7.71 9.41
C MET A 693 19.10 6.36 10.01
N LEU A 694 20.05 5.41 10.12
CA LEU A 694 19.80 4.10 10.70
C LEU A 694 19.37 4.19 12.17
N ALA A 695 20.01 5.04 12.96
CA ALA A 695 19.66 5.25 14.35
C ALA A 695 18.27 5.90 14.52
N ALA A 696 17.92 6.87 13.66
CA ALA A 696 16.60 7.49 13.65
C ALA A 696 15.51 6.49 13.25
N CYS A 697 15.76 5.67 12.22
CA CYS A 697 14.85 4.60 11.82
C CYS A 697 14.68 3.55 12.94
N ALA A 698 15.76 3.14 13.58
CA ALA A 698 15.69 2.18 14.69
C ALA A 698 14.95 2.74 15.91
N ALA A 699 15.06 4.05 16.17
CA ALA A 699 14.41 4.68 17.33
C ALA A 699 12.93 5.02 17.09
N LEU A 700 12.54 5.41 15.88
CA LEU A 700 11.20 5.93 15.60
C LEU A 700 10.38 5.01 14.69
N VAL A 701 10.99 4.49 13.62
CA VAL A 701 10.26 3.66 12.63
C VAL A 701 10.09 2.23 13.12
N LEU A 702 11.12 1.63 13.74
CA LEU A 702 11.04 0.25 14.22
C LEU A 702 9.96 0.05 15.29
N PRO A 703 9.86 0.88 16.38
CA PRO A 703 8.76 0.74 17.33
C PRO A 703 7.38 0.96 16.69
N ALA A 704 7.29 1.89 15.73
CA ALA A 704 6.06 2.13 14.99
C ALA A 704 5.65 0.94 14.13
N ALA A 705 6.61 0.28 13.48
CA ALA A 705 6.37 -0.94 12.72
C ALA A 705 5.94 -2.11 13.62
N LEU A 706 6.59 -2.27 14.78
CA LEU A 706 6.24 -3.31 15.76
C LEU A 706 4.84 -3.08 16.37
N SER A 707 4.49 -1.81 16.65
CA SER A 707 3.13 -1.42 17.06
C SER A 707 2.10 -1.72 15.97
N TYR A 708 2.41 -1.39 14.71
CA TYR A 708 1.53 -1.69 13.58
C TYR A 708 1.27 -3.19 13.43
N MET A 709 2.24 -4.02 13.79
CA MET A 709 2.16 -5.49 13.77
C MET A 709 1.38 -6.10 14.96
N GLY A 710 0.75 -5.28 15.80
CA GLY A 710 -0.06 -5.75 16.92
C GLY A 710 0.74 -6.11 18.17
N LEU A 711 2.03 -5.80 18.26
CA LEU A 711 2.81 -5.96 19.48
C LEU A 711 2.49 -4.81 20.45
N GLY A 712 1.48 -4.99 21.29
CA GLY A 712 0.89 -3.96 22.17
C GLY A 712 1.89 -3.26 23.10
N LEU A 713 3.00 -3.91 23.46
CA LEU A 713 4.09 -3.30 24.24
C LEU A 713 4.68 -2.05 23.55
N PHE A 714 4.67 -2.03 22.21
CA PHE A 714 5.22 -0.93 21.43
C PHE A 714 4.20 0.16 21.10
N ASP A 715 2.92 -0.02 21.39
CA ASP A 715 1.88 0.99 21.16
C ASP A 715 2.15 2.28 21.92
N SER A 716 2.60 2.17 23.18
CA SER A 716 2.95 3.33 24.02
C SER A 716 4.27 4.00 23.60
N LEU A 717 5.19 3.26 23.00
CA LEU A 717 6.51 3.74 22.55
C LEU A 717 6.50 4.25 21.11
N SER A 718 5.45 3.98 20.37
CA SER A 718 5.34 4.32 18.95
C SER A 718 5.09 5.81 18.73
N ALA A 719 6.04 6.50 18.09
CA ALA A 719 5.85 7.87 17.64
C ALA A 719 4.75 8.02 16.56
N ALA A 720 4.37 6.92 15.87
CA ALA A 720 3.27 6.92 14.92
C ALA A 720 1.91 7.21 15.56
N ARG A 721 1.75 6.90 16.86
CA ARG A 721 0.56 7.25 17.61
C ARG A 721 0.31 8.76 17.66
N LEU A 722 1.37 9.58 17.78
CA LEU A 722 1.29 11.05 17.73
C LEU A 722 0.79 11.57 16.36
N LEU A 723 0.90 10.76 15.32
CA LEU A 723 0.46 11.11 13.96
C LEU A 723 -0.99 10.67 13.68
N SER A 724 -1.63 9.99 14.64
CA SER A 724 -3.04 9.61 14.63
C SER A 724 -3.75 10.27 15.83
N PRO A 725 -4.15 11.54 15.74
CA PRO A 725 -4.68 12.31 16.88
C PRO A 725 -5.80 11.62 17.67
N MET A 726 -6.67 10.86 16.99
CA MET A 726 -7.79 10.16 17.64
C MET A 726 -7.36 8.97 18.52
N ALA A 727 -6.13 8.48 18.36
CA ALA A 727 -5.54 7.45 19.22
C ALA A 727 -4.93 8.03 20.51
N CYS A 728 -4.85 9.35 20.63
CA CYS A 728 -4.18 10.05 21.70
C CYS A 728 -5.16 10.66 22.71
N GLY A 729 -4.81 10.59 23.99
CA GLY A 729 -5.53 11.33 25.02
C GLY A 729 -5.17 12.83 25.04
N PRO A 730 -5.96 13.68 25.69
CA PRO A 730 -5.76 15.14 25.69
C PRO A 730 -4.40 15.58 26.28
N TRP A 731 -3.87 14.85 27.24
CA TRP A 731 -2.58 15.14 27.88
C TRP A 731 -1.36 14.90 26.98
N THR A 732 -1.52 14.15 25.89
CA THR A 732 -0.43 13.86 24.96
C THR A 732 0.08 15.12 24.25
N TRP A 733 -0.78 16.10 24.01
CA TRP A 733 -0.44 17.30 23.26
C TRP A 733 0.38 18.31 24.05
N PRO A 734 0.06 18.65 25.31
CA PRO A 734 0.95 19.43 26.17
C PRO A 734 2.32 18.76 26.36
N LEU A 735 2.36 17.42 26.49
CA LEU A 735 3.61 16.67 26.60
C LEU A 735 4.44 16.73 25.32
N ALA A 736 3.80 16.64 24.13
CA ALA A 736 4.49 16.79 22.85
C ALA A 736 5.09 18.20 22.68
N ALA A 737 4.35 19.24 23.08
CA ALA A 737 4.85 20.62 23.09
C ALA A 737 6.03 20.80 24.06
N ALA A 738 5.92 20.27 25.28
CA ALA A 738 6.99 20.27 26.25
C ALA A 738 8.24 19.52 25.74
N TRP A 739 8.05 18.38 25.08
CA TRP A 739 9.13 17.63 24.43
C TRP A 739 9.84 18.46 23.37
N ILE A 740 9.12 19.16 22.49
CA ILE A 740 9.71 20.02 21.46
C ILE A 740 10.61 21.08 22.08
N LEU A 741 10.16 21.74 23.17
CA LEU A 741 10.93 22.76 23.89
C LEU A 741 12.16 22.16 24.58
N ALA A 742 11.99 21.03 25.28
CA ALA A 742 13.07 20.33 25.96
C ALA A 742 14.13 19.83 24.97
N ALA A 743 13.70 19.21 23.88
CA ALA A 743 14.61 18.74 22.82
C ALA A 743 15.35 19.91 22.15
N GLY A 744 14.68 21.04 21.91
CA GLY A 744 15.30 22.28 21.41
C GLY A 744 16.36 22.82 22.36
N TRP A 745 16.07 22.81 23.66
CA TRP A 745 17.04 23.20 24.67
C TRP A 745 18.24 22.26 24.73
N VAL A 746 18.02 20.95 24.76
CA VAL A 746 19.10 19.94 24.74
C VAL A 746 19.95 20.11 23.48
N LEU A 747 19.33 20.30 22.31
CA LEU A 747 20.03 20.50 21.06
C LEU A 747 20.91 21.75 21.07
N SER A 748 20.43 22.85 21.70
CA SER A 748 21.24 24.07 21.86
C SER A 748 22.45 23.82 22.75
N ARG A 749 22.27 23.07 23.82
CA ARG A 749 23.41 22.70 24.71
C ARG A 749 24.41 21.77 24.06
N LEU A 750 23.93 20.80 23.28
CA LEU A 750 24.79 19.92 22.49
C LEU A 750 25.57 20.68 21.42
N TRP A 751 24.90 21.65 20.77
CA TRP A 751 25.53 22.47 19.75
C TRP A 751 26.63 23.38 20.32
N ASP A 752 26.47 23.90 21.54
CA ASP A 752 27.44 24.76 22.21
C ASP A 752 28.61 23.98 22.84
N ARG A 753 28.34 22.76 23.37
CA ARG A 753 29.30 21.99 24.19
C ARG A 753 30.21 21.06 23.39
N HIS A 754 30.02 20.78 22.11
CA HIS A 754 30.88 19.85 21.39
C HIS A 754 32.33 20.41 21.32
N PRO A 755 33.22 19.96 22.22
CA PRO A 755 34.61 20.41 22.22
C PRO A 755 35.37 19.75 21.07
N VAL A 756 36.31 20.52 20.55
CA VAL A 756 37.29 20.11 19.56
C VAL A 756 38.30 19.06 20.11
N GLN A 757 38.12 18.64 21.35
CA GLN A 757 39.04 17.73 22.04
C GLN A 757 38.43 16.34 22.15
N SER A 758 38.89 15.43 21.33
CA SER A 758 39.28 14.05 21.67
C SER A 758 39.22 13.06 20.51
N ARG A 759 39.88 13.31 19.42
CA ARG A 759 40.31 12.20 18.52
C ARG A 759 41.53 12.60 17.68
N ALA A 760 42.54 13.10 18.37
CA ALA A 760 43.93 13.04 17.90
C ALA A 760 44.66 11.90 18.62
N ARG A 761 44.00 10.79 18.93
CA ARG A 761 44.67 9.56 19.43
C ARG A 761 43.86 8.37 18.87
N GLY A 762 44.40 7.74 17.87
CA GLY A 762 43.97 6.49 17.27
C GLY A 762 44.17 6.45 15.79
#